data_bde86a8f687c88dd8e26c48a2d0158ad
#
_entry.id   bde86a8f687c88dd8e26c48a2d0158ad
#
_cell.length_a   1.000
_cell.length_b   1.000
_cell.length_c   1.000
_cell.angle_alpha   90.00
_cell.angle_beta   90.00
_cell.angle_gamma   90.00
#
_symmetry.space_group_name_H-M   'P 1'
#
loop_
_entity.id
_entity.type
_entity.pdbx_description
1 polymer ?
#
loop_
_entity_poly.entity_id
_entity_poly.type
_entity_poly.pdbx_seq_one_letter_code
_entity_poly.pdbx_strand_id
1 'polypeptide(L)'
;MGEPGTLPDREWILLPSVVVRTAGFPLELVQSLACPRAAETAAAVALLETRALGLLAGAPARREARPAGPHAGRTGASRLPRGLRGRLRRLRPLPPGTPGPEDWLADWNHVTGLLEEARLALAEVVAADAALARAAVTGVTSDERFLDALVCSAPAAYRDLRRAPADPARLATHVQRLATRAAPTGFHAPTGVARVEPALPSGYAWAGYREINRRVAYPAARVGEALQQLLLADPAVVAGLVPRLRAGAAPPRDAAAFAARCDGRRTVAEIAAGCGISMERASAALAVAVRRGLLTHDLCPPATVPDPVGWLLARLPGDDGPAVPERGLVAARGVPAQRRRAVAGPRAAGGADLPVARRVRELAGLLERYPAAAPEVKLAVQSRIEALAGGGQRAGRDERLIVHEAAAGTLRLTAGGPLAADLRDQVPAALALLAEEAEQTRLRTNRLLAARLGAGTFTLAEALGAARDLEVCRGDRIAGLVRAAPPGAAVLDLAAVAGEPVPPAAPVLCAADVMVAAASLEAYERGVTPLVLDKLHDAPRLGPWEPPPVRDGALLVAERDAAAARVLDGFTALNVVAPRADGLPPLELPGPVLERGGATAGPRRRRLGLDGLHVHSDGRIAVLRAKGTGEPLMFHNGGPGSALRTALALPGIRPPALPLLPSLPRLTWGNVVLARRCWRPGRAVSDPLRHASGSGERDLLLAMARLREAHDLPRTFFAAGPSGRRPLYVDTRAPSLIAELAALAGAVGDGLTLTEALPGPDDCWLREGGLRFAAVLRCVYLRPAAGPCPSPRTEERG
;
A
#
# COMPACT_ATOMS: atom_id res chain seq x y z
N MET A 1 -8.02 22.84 30.59
CA MET A 1 -7.22 23.54 29.57
C MET A 1 -5.85 23.74 30.19
N GLY A 2 -4.94 22.77 29.98
CA GLY A 2 -3.54 22.90 30.38
C GLY A 2 -2.83 23.79 29.36
N GLU A 3 -1.90 24.60 29.85
CA GLU A 3 -1.05 25.48 29.06
C GLU A 3 -0.36 24.66 27.94
N PRO A 4 -0.17 25.23 26.75
CA PRO A 4 0.57 24.58 25.68
C PRO A 4 2.04 24.47 26.10
N GLY A 5 2.42 23.33 26.66
CA GLY A 5 3.81 23.01 26.98
C GLY A 5 4.71 23.28 25.78
N THR A 6 5.78 24.02 25.99
CA THR A 6 6.89 24.19 25.07
C THR A 6 7.37 22.77 24.66
N LEU A 7 7.22 22.43 23.38
CA LEU A 7 7.75 21.18 22.82
C LEU A 7 9.27 21.18 22.98
N PRO A 8 9.87 20.06 23.41
CA PRO A 8 11.33 19.95 23.44
C PRO A 8 11.85 20.15 22.01
N ASP A 9 12.71 21.13 21.85
CA ASP A 9 13.34 21.48 20.58
C ASP A 9 14.08 20.25 20.02
N ARG A 10 13.60 19.73 18.85
CA ARG A 10 14.25 18.72 18.02
C ARG A 10 13.88 17.25 18.18
N GLU A 11 12.90 16.90 19.00
CA GLU A 11 12.43 15.52 19.14
C GLU A 11 11.31 15.16 18.15
N TRP A 12 11.10 13.86 17.95
CA TRP A 12 9.98 13.34 17.20
C TRP A 12 8.66 13.57 17.95
N ILE A 13 7.64 13.96 17.22
CA ILE A 13 6.28 14.16 17.72
C ILE A 13 5.41 13.04 17.16
N LEU A 14 4.91 12.16 18.03
CA LEU A 14 3.81 11.25 17.70
C LEU A 14 2.49 11.97 17.96
N LEU A 15 1.58 12.01 16.99
CA LEU A 15 0.23 12.51 17.24
C LEU A 15 -0.48 11.60 18.26
N PRO A 16 -1.17 12.18 19.27
CA PRO A 16 -1.86 11.41 20.30
C PRO A 16 -3.03 10.61 19.74
N SER A 17 -3.58 11.02 18.60
CA SER A 17 -4.65 10.29 17.91
C SER A 17 -4.09 9.43 16.79
N VAL A 18 -4.40 8.15 16.85
CA VAL A 18 -3.94 7.12 15.91
C VAL A 18 -5.15 6.48 15.23
N VAL A 19 -5.05 6.25 13.95
CA VAL A 19 -6.07 5.51 13.19
C VAL A 19 -5.76 4.02 13.25
N VAL A 20 -6.68 3.22 13.80
CA VAL A 20 -6.56 1.76 13.82
C VAL A 20 -7.40 1.16 12.72
N ARG A 21 -6.86 0.16 12.04
CA ARG A 21 -7.57 -0.62 11.01
C ARG A 21 -7.49 -2.09 11.36
N THR A 22 -8.59 -2.80 11.13
CA THR A 22 -8.67 -4.24 11.37
C THR A 22 -8.93 -5.00 10.09
N ALA A 23 -8.51 -6.26 10.02
CA ALA A 23 -9.04 -7.16 9.01
C ALA A 23 -10.56 -7.36 9.25
N GLY A 24 -11.31 -7.53 8.18
CA GLY A 24 -12.77 -7.69 8.28
C GLY A 24 -13.24 -9.11 8.55
N PHE A 25 -12.31 -10.07 8.54
CA PHE A 25 -12.55 -11.48 8.77
C PHE A 25 -11.48 -12.05 9.71
N PRO A 26 -11.83 -13.07 10.53
CA PRO A 26 -10.88 -13.66 11.44
C PRO A 26 -9.83 -14.51 10.73
N LEU A 27 -8.64 -14.64 11.33
CA LEU A 27 -7.57 -15.49 10.84
C LEU A 27 -7.94 -16.97 10.81
N GLU A 28 -8.84 -17.40 11.67
CA GLU A 28 -9.40 -18.75 11.70
C GLU A 28 -10.04 -19.12 10.36
N LEU A 29 -10.58 -18.14 9.63
CA LEU A 29 -11.13 -18.37 8.31
C LEU A 29 -10.05 -18.82 7.29
N VAL A 30 -8.85 -18.27 7.34
CA VAL A 30 -7.77 -18.75 6.48
C VAL A 30 -7.11 -20.00 7.05
N GLN A 31 -7.09 -20.17 8.36
CA GLN A 31 -6.57 -21.38 9.00
C GLN A 31 -7.44 -22.62 8.75
N SER A 32 -8.75 -22.46 8.52
CA SER A 32 -9.64 -23.57 8.15
C SER A 32 -9.33 -24.18 6.78
N LEU A 33 -8.48 -23.52 5.96
CA LEU A 33 -7.96 -24.08 4.70
C LEU A 33 -6.81 -25.07 4.91
N ALA A 34 -6.29 -25.19 6.14
CA ALA A 34 -5.15 -26.04 6.44
C ALA A 34 -5.56 -27.51 6.60
N CYS A 35 -4.62 -28.40 6.26
CA CYS A 35 -4.66 -29.84 6.45
C CYS A 35 -3.57 -30.22 7.47
N PRO A 36 -3.77 -29.98 8.79
CA PRO A 36 -2.69 -30.03 9.75
C PRO A 36 -2.08 -31.42 9.88
N ARG A 37 -2.87 -32.49 10.00
CA ARG A 37 -2.37 -33.86 10.13
C ARG A 37 -1.60 -34.31 8.88
N ALA A 38 -2.15 -33.99 7.69
CA ALA A 38 -1.49 -34.30 6.42
C ALA A 38 -0.16 -33.54 6.26
N ALA A 39 -0.12 -32.27 6.70
CA ALA A 39 1.11 -31.47 6.64
C ALA A 39 2.18 -31.95 7.63
N GLU A 40 1.80 -32.36 8.85
CA GLU A 40 2.72 -32.95 9.83
C GLU A 40 3.29 -34.26 9.30
N THR A 41 2.43 -35.13 8.73
CA THR A 41 2.89 -36.40 8.14
C THR A 41 3.81 -36.15 6.92
N ALA A 42 3.48 -35.15 6.08
CA ALA A 42 4.34 -34.76 4.95
C ALA A 42 5.71 -34.24 5.43
N ALA A 43 5.74 -33.50 6.54
CA ALA A 43 7.00 -33.03 7.15
C ALA A 43 7.82 -34.20 7.69
N ALA A 44 7.19 -35.20 8.33
CA ALA A 44 7.87 -36.42 8.76
C ALA A 44 8.46 -37.19 7.57
N VAL A 45 7.72 -37.33 6.47
CA VAL A 45 8.23 -37.93 5.23
C VAL A 45 9.46 -37.17 4.70
N ALA A 46 9.40 -35.84 4.62
CA ALA A 46 10.52 -35.03 4.13
C ALA A 46 11.78 -35.17 5.00
N LEU A 47 11.62 -35.15 6.33
CA LEU A 47 12.70 -35.35 7.28
C LEU A 47 13.35 -36.73 7.16
N LEU A 48 12.52 -37.77 7.06
CA LEU A 48 13.01 -39.16 6.90
C LEU A 48 13.68 -39.35 5.54
N GLU A 49 13.22 -38.72 4.49
CA GLU A 49 13.88 -38.70 3.17
C GLU A 49 15.28 -38.04 3.27
N THR A 50 15.37 -36.88 3.93
CA THR A 50 16.64 -36.17 4.15
C THR A 50 17.63 -37.06 4.92
N ARG A 51 17.14 -37.72 5.96
CA ARG A 51 17.97 -38.66 6.78
C ARG A 51 18.41 -39.86 5.96
N ALA A 52 17.52 -40.48 5.17
CA ALA A 52 17.85 -41.59 4.29
C ALA A 52 18.87 -41.19 3.21
N LEU A 53 18.73 -39.98 2.63
CA LEU A 53 19.69 -39.44 1.68
C LEU A 53 21.06 -39.19 2.34
N GLY A 54 21.11 -38.75 3.59
CA GLY A 54 22.34 -38.63 4.39
C GLY A 54 23.05 -39.96 4.58
N LEU A 55 22.30 -40.99 4.97
CA LEU A 55 22.81 -42.36 5.08
C LEU A 55 23.33 -42.89 3.75
N LEU A 56 22.61 -42.61 2.66
CA LEU A 56 23.01 -43.01 1.30
C LEU A 56 24.31 -42.30 0.86
N ALA A 57 24.49 -41.03 1.21
CA ALA A 57 25.72 -40.28 0.91
C ALA A 57 26.93 -40.81 1.69
N GLY A 58 26.69 -41.28 2.92
CA GLY A 58 27.72 -41.94 3.77
C GLY A 58 27.93 -43.42 3.53
N ALA A 59 27.23 -44.01 2.55
CA ALA A 59 27.29 -45.45 2.30
C ALA A 59 28.71 -45.93 2.02
N PRO A 60 29.15 -47.03 2.64
CA PRO A 60 30.54 -47.53 2.57
C PRO A 60 31.02 -47.79 1.13
N ALA A 61 30.12 -48.22 0.24
CA ALA A 61 30.43 -48.49 -1.17
C ALA A 61 30.89 -47.26 -1.97
N ARG A 62 30.67 -46.02 -1.47
CA ARG A 62 31.17 -44.76 -2.07
C ARG A 62 32.59 -44.39 -1.56
N ARG A 63 32.98 -44.83 -0.37
CA ARG A 63 34.31 -44.54 0.18
C ARG A 63 35.45 -45.32 -0.49
N GLU A 64 35.16 -46.51 -1.04
CA GLU A 64 36.16 -47.36 -1.73
C GLU A 64 36.40 -46.91 -3.19
N ALA A 65 35.64 -45.99 -3.74
CA ALA A 65 35.84 -45.41 -5.09
C ALA A 65 36.85 -44.25 -5.13
N ARG A 66 37.71 -44.07 -4.12
CA ARG A 66 38.87 -43.17 -4.20
C ARG A 66 39.89 -43.84 -5.11
N PRO A 67 40.42 -43.19 -6.16
CA PRO A 67 41.33 -43.83 -7.07
C PRO A 67 42.58 -44.30 -6.34
N ALA A 68 42.69 -45.61 -6.16
CA ALA A 68 43.98 -46.24 -5.88
C ALA A 68 44.86 -46.04 -7.12
N GLY A 69 46.13 -45.72 -6.90
CA GLY A 69 47.09 -45.37 -7.93
C GLY A 69 47.20 -46.34 -9.11
N PRO A 70 47.96 -46.02 -10.14
CA PRO A 70 47.87 -46.57 -11.49
C PRO A 70 48.25 -48.07 -11.66
N HIS A 71 48.37 -48.85 -10.60
CA HIS A 71 48.83 -50.26 -10.67
C HIS A 71 47.94 -51.30 -9.94
N ALA A 72 46.65 -50.97 -9.62
CA ALA A 72 45.75 -51.99 -9.07
C ALA A 72 45.02 -52.71 -10.22
N GLY A 73 45.28 -53.97 -10.41
CA GLY A 73 44.65 -54.84 -11.44
C GLY A 73 43.12 -54.79 -11.37
N ARG A 74 42.45 -54.92 -12.54
CA ARG A 74 40.98 -54.92 -12.74
C ARG A 74 40.32 -56.10 -11.98
N THR A 75 40.22 -55.97 -10.67
CA THR A 75 39.28 -56.76 -9.86
C THR A 75 37.96 -55.99 -9.78
N GLY A 76 36.93 -56.61 -10.30
CA GLY A 76 35.64 -56.00 -10.60
C GLY A 76 35.04 -55.25 -9.43
N ALA A 77 34.83 -53.93 -9.59
CA ALA A 77 33.94 -53.14 -8.74
C ALA A 77 32.58 -53.85 -8.73
N SER A 78 32.22 -54.48 -7.63
CA SER A 78 30.98 -55.21 -7.44
C SER A 78 29.81 -54.25 -7.66
N ARG A 79 29.26 -54.24 -8.89
CA ARG A 79 28.07 -53.45 -9.20
C ARG A 79 26.94 -54.07 -8.41
N LEU A 80 26.41 -53.32 -7.43
CA LEU A 80 25.21 -53.67 -6.69
C LEU A 80 24.13 -54.23 -7.68
N PRO A 81 23.45 -55.34 -7.36
CA PRO A 81 22.39 -55.91 -8.18
C PRO A 81 21.36 -54.84 -8.56
N ARG A 82 20.79 -54.90 -9.77
CA ARG A 82 19.83 -53.90 -10.26
C ARG A 82 18.65 -53.68 -9.28
N GLY A 83 18.17 -54.72 -8.64
CA GLY A 83 17.10 -54.67 -7.64
C GLY A 83 17.47 -53.85 -6.37
N LEU A 84 18.70 -54.02 -5.85
CA LEU A 84 19.18 -53.27 -4.68
C LEU A 84 19.40 -51.80 -5.03
N ARG A 85 19.96 -51.49 -6.20
CA ARG A 85 20.05 -50.08 -6.68
C ARG A 85 18.70 -49.42 -6.84
N GLY A 86 17.68 -50.16 -7.26
CA GLY A 86 16.31 -49.65 -7.36
C GLY A 86 15.72 -49.35 -5.98
N ARG A 87 15.97 -50.19 -4.97
CA ARG A 87 15.50 -49.91 -3.61
C ARG A 87 16.21 -48.71 -2.98
N LEU A 88 17.52 -48.61 -3.08
CA LEU A 88 18.29 -47.46 -2.61
C LEU A 88 17.82 -46.14 -3.26
N ARG A 89 17.62 -46.13 -4.58
CA ARG A 89 17.10 -44.93 -5.27
C ARG A 89 15.71 -44.53 -4.86
N ARG A 90 14.88 -45.50 -4.49
CA ARG A 90 13.51 -45.27 -4.02
C ARG A 90 13.40 -45.10 -2.52
N LEU A 91 14.52 -45.09 -1.83
CA LEU A 91 14.62 -45.03 -0.36
C LEU A 91 13.70 -46.07 0.28
N ARG A 92 13.96 -47.36 -0.01
CA ARG A 92 13.20 -48.51 0.53
C ARG A 92 14.11 -49.42 1.33
N PRO A 93 13.54 -50.15 2.32
CA PRO A 93 14.29 -51.12 3.10
C PRO A 93 14.99 -52.14 2.19
N LEU A 94 16.19 -52.56 2.57
CA LEU A 94 16.93 -53.59 1.88
C LEU A 94 16.54 -54.99 2.42
N PRO A 95 16.58 -56.05 1.58
CA PRO A 95 16.23 -57.38 2.03
C PRO A 95 17.20 -57.93 3.10
N PRO A 96 16.74 -58.85 3.98
CA PRO A 96 17.64 -59.60 4.86
C PRO A 96 18.77 -60.23 4.09
N GLY A 97 19.97 -60.27 4.66
CA GLY A 97 21.15 -60.84 4.02
C GLY A 97 21.81 -59.96 2.93
N THR A 98 21.38 -58.69 2.78
CA THR A 98 22.10 -57.77 1.90
C THR A 98 23.52 -57.54 2.39
N PRO A 99 24.57 -57.70 1.55
CA PRO A 99 25.94 -57.48 1.96
C PRO A 99 26.20 -56.01 2.31
N GLY A 100 26.84 -55.77 3.45
CA GLY A 100 27.24 -54.41 3.90
C GLY A 100 27.48 -54.37 5.40
N PRO A 101 27.99 -53.25 5.97
CA PRO A 101 28.17 -53.10 7.42
C PRO A 101 26.83 -53.19 8.12
N GLU A 102 26.75 -54.02 9.15
CA GLU A 102 25.50 -54.31 9.89
C GLU A 102 24.86 -53.04 10.46
N ASP A 103 25.65 -52.19 11.10
CA ASP A 103 25.16 -50.94 11.70
C ASP A 103 24.49 -50.01 10.62
N TRP A 104 25.15 -49.83 9.49
CA TRP A 104 24.59 -49.01 8.39
C TRP A 104 23.32 -49.66 7.80
N LEU A 105 23.29 -50.96 7.65
CA LEU A 105 22.10 -51.67 7.14
C LEU A 105 20.94 -51.58 8.11
N ALA A 106 21.22 -51.69 9.44
CA ALA A 106 20.24 -51.52 10.46
C ALA A 106 19.66 -50.10 10.45
N ASP A 107 20.51 -49.07 10.45
CA ASP A 107 20.08 -47.67 10.37
C ASP A 107 19.30 -47.37 9.08
N TRP A 108 19.78 -47.84 7.92
CA TRP A 108 19.12 -47.71 6.65
C TRP A 108 17.71 -48.33 6.68
N ASN A 109 17.58 -49.57 7.11
CA ASN A 109 16.32 -50.29 7.15
C ASN A 109 15.35 -49.69 8.18
N HIS A 110 15.85 -49.24 9.32
CA HIS A 110 15.04 -48.53 10.30
C HIS A 110 14.47 -47.22 9.72
N VAL A 111 15.32 -46.35 9.19
CA VAL A 111 14.90 -45.07 8.64
C VAL A 111 13.95 -45.24 7.43
N THR A 112 14.28 -46.16 6.52
CA THR A 112 13.44 -46.40 5.34
C THR A 112 12.16 -47.17 5.64
N GLY A 113 12.12 -47.98 6.71
CA GLY A 113 10.91 -48.58 7.23
C GLY A 113 9.94 -47.55 7.76
N LEU A 114 10.41 -46.65 8.64
CA LEU A 114 9.60 -45.49 9.12
C LEU A 114 9.13 -44.60 7.97
N LEU A 115 9.97 -44.41 6.93
CA LEU A 115 9.62 -43.62 5.75
C LEU A 115 8.46 -44.28 4.97
N GLU A 116 8.47 -45.61 4.82
CA GLU A 116 7.41 -46.34 4.13
C GLU A 116 6.08 -46.25 4.91
N GLU A 117 6.12 -46.40 6.22
CA GLU A 117 4.98 -46.20 7.12
C GLU A 117 4.43 -44.78 7.03
N ALA A 118 5.30 -43.76 7.10
CA ALA A 118 4.88 -42.35 7.01
C ALA A 118 4.26 -42.01 5.65
N ARG A 119 4.76 -42.59 4.56
CA ARG A 119 4.16 -42.44 3.20
C ARG A 119 2.77 -43.07 3.08
N LEU A 120 2.54 -44.23 3.72
CA LEU A 120 1.23 -44.85 3.79
C LEU A 120 0.25 -43.99 4.62
N ALA A 121 0.68 -43.58 5.82
CA ALA A 121 -0.11 -42.70 6.68
C ALA A 121 -0.49 -41.39 5.98
N LEU A 122 0.44 -40.79 5.21
CA LEU A 122 0.16 -39.58 4.44
C LEU A 122 -0.95 -39.80 3.40
N ALA A 123 -0.94 -40.96 2.73
CA ALA A 123 -1.97 -41.26 1.74
C ALA A 123 -3.36 -41.38 2.35
N GLU A 124 -3.46 -41.88 3.58
CA GLU A 124 -4.73 -42.04 4.31
C GLU A 124 -5.28 -40.71 4.82
N VAL A 125 -4.42 -39.87 5.43
CA VAL A 125 -4.90 -38.64 6.10
C VAL A 125 -5.19 -37.50 5.14
N VAL A 126 -4.50 -37.43 3.97
CA VAL A 126 -4.68 -36.33 3.00
C VAL A 126 -6.12 -36.20 2.52
N ALA A 127 -6.76 -37.32 2.17
CA ALA A 127 -8.13 -37.27 1.62
C ALA A 127 -9.13 -36.70 2.62
N ALA A 128 -9.02 -37.08 3.89
CA ALA A 128 -9.91 -36.62 4.96
C ALA A 128 -9.68 -35.14 5.28
N ASP A 129 -8.42 -34.74 5.50
CA ASP A 129 -8.07 -33.34 5.81
C ASP A 129 -8.45 -32.40 4.64
N ALA A 130 -8.16 -32.80 3.41
CA ALA A 130 -8.47 -32.01 2.22
C ALA A 130 -10.00 -31.89 1.99
N ALA A 131 -10.77 -32.92 2.32
CA ALA A 131 -12.24 -32.82 2.25
C ALA A 131 -12.76 -31.76 3.23
N LEU A 132 -12.24 -31.72 4.46
CA LEU A 132 -12.60 -30.69 5.46
C LEU A 132 -12.20 -29.29 4.98
N ALA A 133 -10.99 -29.11 4.46
CA ALA A 133 -10.52 -27.84 3.93
C ALA A 133 -11.37 -27.35 2.75
N ARG A 134 -11.74 -28.24 1.82
CA ARG A 134 -12.66 -27.89 0.71
C ARG A 134 -14.04 -27.52 1.20
N ALA A 135 -14.58 -28.23 2.17
CA ALA A 135 -15.88 -27.91 2.78
C ALA A 135 -15.84 -26.52 3.44
N ALA A 136 -14.76 -26.18 4.16
CA ALA A 136 -14.56 -24.86 4.74
C ALA A 136 -14.54 -23.77 3.67
N VAL A 137 -13.78 -23.93 2.57
CA VAL A 137 -13.77 -22.98 1.45
C VAL A 137 -15.17 -22.81 0.84
N THR A 138 -15.86 -23.92 0.60
CA THR A 138 -17.22 -23.86 0.02
C THR A 138 -18.20 -23.21 0.99
N GLY A 139 -18.08 -23.46 2.30
CA GLY A 139 -18.93 -22.85 3.34
C GLY A 139 -18.84 -21.32 3.36
N VAL A 140 -17.68 -20.75 3.01
CA VAL A 140 -17.50 -19.28 2.93
C VAL A 140 -18.42 -18.64 1.90
N THR A 141 -18.79 -19.36 0.83
CA THR A 141 -19.69 -18.84 -0.21
C THR A 141 -21.15 -18.68 0.25
N SER A 142 -21.47 -19.20 1.42
CA SER A 142 -22.77 -19.03 2.07
C SER A 142 -22.79 -17.83 3.04
N ASP A 143 -21.64 -17.22 3.34
CA ASP A 143 -21.57 -16.02 4.18
C ASP A 143 -21.84 -14.78 3.33
N GLU A 144 -23.01 -14.15 3.56
CA GLU A 144 -23.42 -12.94 2.85
C GLU A 144 -22.40 -11.79 3.01
N ARG A 145 -21.76 -11.69 4.19
CA ARG A 145 -20.71 -10.69 4.44
C ARG A 145 -19.48 -10.94 3.57
N PHE A 146 -19.11 -12.21 3.35
CA PHE A 146 -18.02 -12.54 2.44
C PHE A 146 -18.39 -12.21 0.99
N LEU A 147 -19.60 -12.51 0.56
CA LEU A 147 -20.11 -12.19 -0.76
C LEU A 147 -20.14 -10.66 -0.99
N ASP A 148 -20.56 -9.89 0.02
CA ASP A 148 -20.52 -8.42 -0.03
C ASP A 148 -19.09 -7.90 -0.12
N ALA A 149 -18.15 -8.46 0.66
CA ALA A 149 -16.74 -8.10 0.57
C ALA A 149 -16.13 -8.46 -0.81
N LEU A 150 -16.56 -9.58 -1.38
CA LEU A 150 -16.11 -10.03 -2.70
C LEU A 150 -16.59 -9.09 -3.80
N VAL A 151 -17.86 -8.71 -3.83
CA VAL A 151 -18.40 -7.77 -4.83
C VAL A 151 -17.77 -6.37 -4.72
N CYS A 152 -17.42 -5.93 -3.50
CA CYS A 152 -16.74 -4.67 -3.27
C CYS A 152 -15.25 -4.65 -3.66
N SER A 153 -14.58 -5.81 -3.62
CA SER A 153 -13.13 -5.89 -3.84
C SER A 153 -12.71 -6.57 -5.14
N ALA A 154 -13.56 -7.44 -5.68
CA ALA A 154 -13.33 -8.24 -6.88
C ALA A 154 -14.66 -8.61 -7.56
N PRO A 155 -15.38 -7.66 -8.18
CA PRO A 155 -16.70 -7.89 -8.77
C PRO A 155 -16.71 -8.98 -9.87
N ALA A 156 -15.60 -9.17 -10.60
CA ALA A 156 -15.48 -10.27 -11.55
C ALA A 156 -15.49 -11.64 -10.86
N ALA A 157 -14.73 -11.79 -9.78
CA ALA A 157 -14.72 -13.04 -9.02
C ALA A 157 -16.12 -13.35 -8.43
N TYR A 158 -16.85 -12.34 -8.00
CA TYR A 158 -18.24 -12.52 -7.56
C TYR A 158 -19.14 -12.99 -8.72
N ARG A 159 -19.01 -12.36 -9.91
CA ARG A 159 -19.75 -12.80 -11.11
C ARG A 159 -19.45 -14.25 -11.50
N ASP A 160 -18.17 -14.62 -11.47
CA ASP A 160 -17.74 -15.97 -11.79
C ASP A 160 -18.28 -17.00 -10.79
N LEU A 161 -18.24 -16.67 -9.50
CA LEU A 161 -18.82 -17.51 -8.43
C LEU A 161 -20.32 -17.74 -8.60
N ARG A 162 -21.07 -16.74 -9.12
CA ARG A 162 -22.51 -16.87 -9.36
C ARG A 162 -22.84 -17.67 -10.63
N ARG A 163 -21.87 -17.87 -11.53
CA ARG A 163 -22.06 -18.60 -12.80
C ARG A 163 -21.68 -20.08 -12.71
N ALA A 164 -20.68 -20.42 -11.92
CA ALA A 164 -20.14 -21.76 -11.80
C ALA A 164 -19.63 -22.03 -10.38
N PRO A 165 -19.51 -23.30 -9.95
CA PRO A 165 -18.85 -23.66 -8.70
C PRO A 165 -17.44 -23.05 -8.66
N ALA A 166 -17.10 -22.45 -7.52
CA ALA A 166 -15.81 -21.80 -7.36
C ALA A 166 -14.65 -22.81 -7.37
N ASP A 167 -13.58 -22.48 -8.07
CA ASP A 167 -12.29 -23.11 -7.87
C ASP A 167 -11.80 -22.83 -6.43
N PRO A 168 -11.59 -23.86 -5.58
CA PRO A 168 -11.18 -23.67 -4.19
C PRO A 168 -9.88 -22.87 -4.06
N ALA A 169 -8.92 -23.02 -4.98
CA ALA A 169 -7.65 -22.29 -4.93
C ALA A 169 -7.88 -20.78 -5.15
N ARG A 170 -8.65 -20.42 -6.16
CA ARG A 170 -8.99 -19.00 -6.42
C ARG A 170 -9.77 -18.38 -5.27
N LEU A 171 -10.70 -19.14 -4.68
CA LEU A 171 -11.48 -18.65 -3.54
C LEU A 171 -10.59 -18.44 -2.31
N ALA A 172 -9.64 -19.36 -2.06
CA ALA A 172 -8.65 -19.24 -0.99
C ALA A 172 -7.83 -17.94 -1.09
N THR A 173 -7.55 -17.46 -2.31
CA THR A 173 -6.87 -16.17 -2.54
C THR A 173 -7.69 -14.99 -2.01
N HIS A 174 -9.01 -15.02 -2.12
CA HIS A 174 -9.89 -13.97 -1.57
C HIS A 174 -10.02 -14.11 -0.05
N VAL A 175 -10.18 -15.33 0.45
CA VAL A 175 -10.24 -15.62 1.90
C VAL A 175 -9.00 -15.10 2.61
N GLN A 176 -7.79 -15.48 2.15
CA GLN A 176 -6.56 -15.03 2.78
C GLN A 176 -6.41 -13.51 2.76
N ARG A 177 -6.82 -12.86 1.65
CA ARG A 177 -6.73 -11.39 1.53
C ARG A 177 -7.61 -10.67 2.54
N LEU A 178 -8.82 -11.16 2.78
CA LEU A 178 -9.80 -10.55 3.68
C LEU A 178 -9.49 -10.81 5.15
N ALA A 179 -8.83 -11.92 5.48
CA ALA A 179 -8.52 -12.32 6.85
C ALA A 179 -7.13 -11.83 7.32
N THR A 180 -6.13 -11.77 6.43
CA THR A 180 -4.75 -11.46 6.82
C THR A 180 -4.35 -10.00 6.65
N ARG A 181 -5.22 -9.14 6.10
CA ARG A 181 -4.89 -7.74 5.80
C ARG A 181 -5.95 -6.77 6.28
N ALA A 182 -5.49 -5.73 6.94
CA ALA A 182 -6.27 -4.53 7.19
C ALA A 182 -6.19 -3.57 5.97
N ALA A 183 -6.74 -4.01 4.82
CA ALA A 183 -6.71 -3.21 3.60
C ALA A 183 -7.54 -1.91 3.79
N PRO A 184 -7.01 -0.74 3.42
CA PRO A 184 -7.67 0.53 3.75
C PRO A 184 -8.90 0.85 2.90
N THR A 185 -9.26 0.01 1.95
CA THR A 185 -10.38 0.21 1.03
C THR A 185 -11.37 -0.95 1.15
N GLY A 186 -12.60 -0.61 1.50
CA GLY A 186 -13.69 -1.54 1.67
C GLY A 186 -14.22 -1.57 3.11
N PHE A 187 -15.49 -1.96 3.24
CA PHE A 187 -16.11 -2.10 4.55
C PHE A 187 -15.52 -3.27 5.37
N HIS A 188 -14.87 -4.19 4.69
CA HIS A 188 -14.22 -5.36 5.28
C HIS A 188 -12.88 -5.03 5.96
N ALA A 189 -12.47 -3.76 5.99
CA ALA A 189 -11.33 -3.29 6.75
C ALA A 189 -11.71 -1.98 7.46
N PRO A 190 -12.62 -2.07 8.45
CA PRO A 190 -13.17 -0.89 9.11
C PRO A 190 -12.09 -0.13 9.87
N THR A 191 -12.25 1.18 9.89
CA THR A 191 -11.37 2.11 10.59
C THR A 191 -11.92 2.38 11.99
N GLY A 192 -11.08 2.23 13.02
CA GLY A 192 -11.31 2.67 14.39
C GLY A 192 -10.36 3.81 14.77
N VAL A 193 -10.41 4.20 16.05
CA VAL A 193 -9.55 5.24 16.61
C VAL A 193 -8.80 4.69 17.81
N ALA A 194 -7.52 5.03 17.91
CA ALA A 194 -6.71 4.81 19.10
C ALA A 194 -6.24 6.14 19.69
N ARG A 195 -6.03 6.14 21.00
CA ARG A 195 -5.37 7.22 21.75
C ARG A 195 -4.09 6.71 22.38
N VAL A 196 -3.03 7.50 22.28
CA VAL A 196 -1.77 7.22 22.97
C VAL A 196 -1.80 7.95 24.32
N GLU A 197 -1.94 7.18 25.38
CA GLU A 197 -2.11 7.69 26.76
C GLU A 197 -1.18 6.94 27.71
N PRO A 198 0.08 7.38 27.86
CA PRO A 198 1.11 6.65 28.60
C PRO A 198 0.76 6.38 30.07
N ALA A 199 -0.06 7.21 30.67
CA ALA A 199 -0.47 7.07 32.09
C ALA A 199 -1.54 5.98 32.31
N LEU A 200 -2.14 5.46 31.24
CA LEU A 200 -3.17 4.41 31.32
C LEU A 200 -2.58 3.05 30.92
N PRO A 201 -3.19 1.93 31.33
CA PRO A 201 -2.88 0.63 30.76
C PRO A 201 -3.40 0.53 29.33
N SER A 202 -2.77 -0.31 28.52
CA SER A 202 -3.29 -0.62 27.19
C SER A 202 -4.61 -1.40 27.28
N GLY A 203 -5.56 -1.07 26.43
CA GLY A 203 -6.84 -1.77 26.40
C GLY A 203 -7.70 -1.33 25.23
N TYR A 204 -8.72 -2.11 24.92
CA TYR A 204 -9.64 -1.78 23.83
C TYR A 204 -11.10 -2.11 24.17
N ALA A 205 -11.99 -1.36 23.54
CA ALA A 205 -13.42 -1.65 23.47
C ALA A 205 -13.82 -1.89 22.01
N TRP A 206 -14.48 -3.01 21.75
CA TRP A 206 -14.88 -3.43 20.40
C TRP A 206 -16.17 -4.23 20.44
N ALA A 207 -17.18 -3.80 19.70
CA ALA A 207 -18.44 -4.54 19.60
C ALA A 207 -18.39 -5.73 18.65
N GLY A 208 -17.21 -5.94 18.01
CA GLY A 208 -16.96 -7.05 17.12
C GLY A 208 -16.76 -6.64 15.65
N TYR A 209 -16.24 -7.60 14.86
CA TYR A 209 -15.87 -7.36 13.46
C TYR A 209 -17.09 -7.20 12.53
N ARG A 210 -18.27 -7.66 12.95
CA ARG A 210 -19.52 -7.53 12.18
C ARG A 210 -20.17 -6.18 12.36
N GLU A 211 -19.84 -5.45 13.43
CA GLU A 211 -20.44 -4.17 13.77
C GLU A 211 -19.76 -3.01 13.07
N ILE A 212 -20.50 -2.34 12.19
CA ILE A 212 -20.02 -1.21 11.40
C ILE A 212 -20.85 0.02 11.72
N ASN A 213 -20.22 1.06 12.25
CA ASN A 213 -20.88 2.31 12.61
C ASN A 213 -21.29 3.13 11.38
N ARG A 214 -20.48 3.12 10.34
CA ARG A 214 -20.70 3.92 9.14
C ARG A 214 -20.05 3.27 7.93
N ARG A 215 -20.75 3.29 6.81
CA ARG A 215 -20.22 2.92 5.49
C ARG A 215 -20.42 4.08 4.54
N VAL A 216 -19.44 4.40 3.72
CA VAL A 216 -19.47 5.49 2.73
C VAL A 216 -18.94 4.98 1.41
N ALA A 217 -19.71 5.19 0.34
CA ALA A 217 -19.29 4.87 -1.01
C ALA A 217 -18.73 6.11 -1.70
N TYR A 218 -17.59 5.97 -2.34
CA TYR A 218 -16.93 6.99 -3.15
C TYR A 218 -16.82 6.51 -4.60
N PRO A 219 -17.17 7.35 -5.59
CA PRO A 219 -16.94 7.00 -6.97
C PRO A 219 -15.44 7.00 -7.29
N ALA A 220 -15.03 6.11 -8.19
CA ALA A 220 -13.68 6.15 -8.75
C ALA A 220 -13.42 7.49 -9.46
N ALA A 221 -12.16 7.95 -9.50
CA ALA A 221 -11.79 9.22 -10.14
C ALA A 221 -12.28 9.33 -11.58
N ARG A 222 -12.25 8.20 -12.32
CA ARG A 222 -12.76 8.15 -13.71
C ARG A 222 -14.23 8.50 -13.86
N VAL A 223 -15.06 8.32 -12.83
CA VAL A 223 -16.47 8.77 -12.85
C VAL A 223 -16.54 10.29 -12.87
N GLY A 224 -15.73 10.96 -12.05
CA GLY A 224 -15.62 12.42 -12.06
C GLY A 224 -15.10 12.96 -13.39
N GLU A 225 -14.10 12.29 -13.98
CA GLU A 225 -13.58 12.64 -15.31
C GLU A 225 -14.64 12.47 -16.42
N ALA A 226 -15.40 11.38 -16.38
CA ALA A 226 -16.48 11.12 -17.33
C ALA A 226 -17.60 12.15 -17.20
N LEU A 227 -17.98 12.53 -15.99
CA LEU A 227 -18.94 13.62 -15.76
C LEU A 227 -18.44 14.95 -16.32
N GLN A 228 -17.15 15.25 -16.23
CA GLN A 228 -16.56 16.44 -16.88
C GLN A 228 -16.75 16.42 -18.39
N GLN A 229 -16.54 15.26 -19.04
CA GLN A 229 -16.75 15.13 -20.49
C GLN A 229 -18.21 15.34 -20.86
N LEU A 230 -19.16 14.84 -20.06
CA LEU A 230 -20.59 15.03 -20.28
C LEU A 230 -21.01 16.52 -20.11
N LEU A 231 -20.46 17.22 -19.09
CA LEU A 231 -20.69 18.65 -18.89
C LEU A 231 -20.18 19.45 -20.07
N LEU A 232 -19.00 19.14 -20.59
CA LEU A 232 -18.38 19.83 -21.74
C LEU A 232 -19.02 19.48 -23.08
N ALA A 233 -19.84 18.43 -23.16
CA ALA A 233 -20.57 18.02 -24.34
C ALA A 233 -21.98 18.68 -24.42
N ASP A 234 -22.45 19.28 -23.32
CA ASP A 234 -23.77 19.92 -23.27
C ASP A 234 -23.65 21.45 -23.55
N PRO A 235 -24.13 21.96 -24.72
CA PRO A 235 -23.97 23.37 -25.07
C PRO A 235 -24.66 24.34 -24.10
N ALA A 236 -25.78 23.93 -23.49
CA ALA A 236 -26.50 24.75 -22.52
C ALA A 236 -25.70 24.93 -21.22
N VAL A 237 -25.01 23.88 -20.79
CA VAL A 237 -24.12 23.94 -19.63
C VAL A 237 -22.86 24.74 -19.97
N VAL A 238 -22.24 24.46 -21.12
CA VAL A 238 -20.98 25.11 -21.53
C VAL A 238 -21.09 26.60 -21.61
N ALA A 239 -22.22 27.12 -22.12
CA ALA A 239 -22.45 28.56 -22.23
C ALA A 239 -22.33 29.29 -20.88
N GLY A 240 -22.82 28.66 -19.81
CA GLY A 240 -22.80 29.20 -18.46
C GLY A 240 -21.53 28.93 -17.65
N LEU A 241 -20.61 28.06 -18.13
CA LEU A 241 -19.36 27.76 -17.38
C LEU A 241 -18.49 29.02 -17.27
N VAL A 242 -17.86 29.17 -16.11
CA VAL A 242 -16.90 30.23 -15.83
C VAL A 242 -15.47 29.67 -15.88
N PRO A 243 -14.77 29.75 -17.04
CA PRO A 243 -13.45 29.19 -17.19
C PRO A 243 -12.39 30.09 -16.58
N ARG A 244 -11.34 29.44 -16.04
CA ARG A 244 -10.17 30.10 -15.47
C ARG A 244 -8.90 29.49 -16.05
N LEU A 245 -7.99 30.34 -16.51
CA LEU A 245 -6.65 29.93 -16.91
C LEU A 245 -5.90 29.43 -15.65
N ARG A 246 -5.26 28.27 -15.75
CA ARG A 246 -4.40 27.79 -14.67
C ARG A 246 -3.14 28.64 -14.61
N ALA A 247 -2.65 28.88 -13.41
CA ALA A 247 -1.44 29.65 -13.21
C ALA A 247 -0.25 29.00 -13.92
N GLY A 248 0.48 29.77 -14.72
CA GLY A 248 1.63 29.31 -15.51
C GLY A 248 1.28 28.46 -16.75
N ALA A 249 0.00 28.35 -17.11
CA ALA A 249 -0.37 27.70 -18.35
C ALA A 249 -0.08 28.62 -19.55
N ALA A 250 0.65 28.11 -20.54
CA ALA A 250 0.89 28.81 -21.82
C ALA A 250 -0.08 28.23 -22.87
N PRO A 251 -1.17 28.95 -23.22
CA PRO A 251 -2.08 28.49 -24.26
C PRO A 251 -1.40 28.57 -25.63
N PRO A 252 -1.74 27.67 -26.57
CA PRO A 252 -1.27 27.77 -27.95
C PRO A 252 -1.77 29.05 -28.60
N ARG A 253 -1.06 29.53 -29.61
CA ARG A 253 -1.28 30.86 -30.25
C ARG A 253 -2.73 31.03 -30.76
N ASP A 254 -3.32 29.98 -31.31
CA ASP A 254 -4.68 29.96 -31.86
C ASP A 254 -5.79 30.03 -30.77
N ALA A 255 -5.47 29.65 -29.53
CA ALA A 255 -6.34 29.73 -28.38
C ALA A 255 -6.01 30.88 -27.40
N ALA A 256 -4.95 31.65 -27.69
CA ALA A 256 -4.43 32.65 -26.75
C ALA A 256 -5.46 33.74 -26.41
N ALA A 257 -6.20 34.27 -27.44
CA ALA A 257 -7.21 35.32 -27.25
C ALA A 257 -8.37 34.85 -26.37
N PHE A 258 -8.82 33.61 -26.54
CA PHE A 258 -9.85 32.98 -25.72
C PHE A 258 -9.37 32.76 -24.30
N ALA A 259 -8.19 32.14 -24.17
CA ALA A 259 -7.60 31.80 -22.88
C ALA A 259 -7.25 33.03 -22.03
N ALA A 260 -6.81 34.13 -22.63
CA ALA A 260 -6.52 35.40 -21.96
C ALA A 260 -7.77 36.02 -21.31
N ARG A 261 -8.96 35.69 -21.80
CA ARG A 261 -10.22 36.14 -21.24
C ARG A 261 -10.84 35.21 -20.20
N CYS A 262 -10.24 34.00 -20.01
CA CYS A 262 -10.65 33.02 -18.99
C CYS A 262 -10.11 33.41 -17.60
N ASP A 263 -10.71 34.44 -17.03
CA ASP A 263 -10.30 35.07 -15.77
C ASP A 263 -10.99 34.49 -14.52
N GLY A 264 -11.90 33.52 -14.71
CA GLY A 264 -12.70 32.94 -13.63
C GLY A 264 -13.87 33.83 -13.17
N ARG A 265 -14.28 34.80 -13.99
CA ARG A 265 -15.41 35.74 -13.74
C ARG A 265 -16.43 35.73 -14.85
N ARG A 266 -15.96 35.66 -16.10
CA ARG A 266 -16.79 35.70 -17.31
C ARG A 266 -17.21 34.29 -17.72
N THR A 267 -18.45 34.16 -18.17
CA THR A 267 -18.96 32.91 -18.75
C THR A 267 -18.34 32.64 -20.12
N VAL A 268 -18.43 31.40 -20.57
CA VAL A 268 -17.98 31.01 -21.92
C VAL A 268 -18.76 31.82 -22.98
N ALA A 269 -20.05 32.04 -22.77
CA ALA A 269 -20.86 32.85 -23.71
C ALA A 269 -20.37 34.30 -23.82
N GLU A 270 -20.07 34.96 -22.69
CA GLU A 270 -19.51 36.31 -22.68
C GLU A 270 -18.11 36.36 -23.31
N ILE A 271 -17.27 35.34 -23.08
CA ILE A 271 -15.95 35.26 -23.69
C ILE A 271 -16.06 35.05 -25.20
N ALA A 272 -16.95 34.15 -25.66
CA ALA A 272 -17.18 33.90 -27.08
C ALA A 272 -17.62 35.19 -27.82
N ALA A 273 -18.60 35.90 -27.26
CA ALA A 273 -19.07 37.19 -27.78
C ALA A 273 -17.93 38.22 -27.82
N GLY A 274 -17.15 38.35 -26.74
CA GLY A 274 -16.01 39.27 -26.64
C GLY A 274 -14.84 38.94 -27.59
N CYS A 275 -14.72 37.69 -28.04
CA CYS A 275 -13.72 37.22 -29.02
C CYS A 275 -14.27 37.20 -30.44
N GLY A 276 -15.54 37.43 -30.67
CA GLY A 276 -16.19 37.36 -31.99
C GLY A 276 -16.16 35.94 -32.58
N ILE A 277 -16.23 34.88 -31.74
CA ILE A 277 -16.27 33.49 -32.19
C ILE A 277 -17.61 32.85 -31.87
N SER A 278 -17.97 31.80 -32.63
CA SER A 278 -19.20 31.05 -32.35
C SER A 278 -19.09 30.27 -31.05
N MET A 279 -20.22 29.97 -30.42
CA MET A 279 -20.29 29.13 -29.23
C MET A 279 -19.70 27.73 -29.47
N GLU A 280 -19.86 27.17 -30.65
CA GLU A 280 -19.30 25.89 -31.04
C GLU A 280 -17.75 25.91 -30.99
N ARG A 281 -17.14 26.95 -31.55
CA ARG A 281 -15.66 27.14 -31.49
C ARG A 281 -15.17 27.37 -30.05
N ALA A 282 -15.91 28.17 -29.28
CA ALA A 282 -15.59 28.40 -27.87
C ALA A 282 -15.70 27.12 -27.05
N SER A 283 -16.75 26.30 -27.25
CA SER A 283 -16.91 25.00 -26.58
C SER A 283 -15.80 24.01 -26.94
N ALA A 284 -15.46 23.92 -28.23
CA ALA A 284 -14.35 23.07 -28.68
C ALA A 284 -13.01 23.51 -28.09
N ALA A 285 -12.72 24.81 -28.07
CA ALA A 285 -11.51 25.38 -27.47
C ALA A 285 -11.45 25.08 -25.96
N LEU A 286 -12.55 25.27 -25.22
CA LEU A 286 -12.64 24.96 -23.81
C LEU A 286 -12.40 23.49 -23.56
N ALA A 287 -13.07 22.58 -24.28
CA ALA A 287 -12.94 21.15 -24.11
C ALA A 287 -11.50 20.67 -24.35
N VAL A 288 -10.83 21.19 -25.37
CA VAL A 288 -9.41 20.91 -25.65
C VAL A 288 -8.52 21.43 -24.53
N ALA A 289 -8.72 22.67 -24.10
CA ALA A 289 -7.89 23.31 -23.08
C ALA A 289 -8.06 22.66 -21.70
N VAL A 290 -9.28 22.23 -21.34
CA VAL A 290 -9.52 21.47 -20.10
C VAL A 290 -8.86 20.11 -20.15
N ARG A 291 -8.99 19.35 -21.24
CA ARG A 291 -8.31 18.05 -21.41
C ARG A 291 -6.78 18.16 -21.34
N ARG A 292 -6.21 19.24 -21.83
CA ARG A 292 -4.77 19.54 -21.75
C ARG A 292 -4.35 20.08 -20.38
N GLY A 293 -5.27 20.29 -19.46
CA GLY A 293 -4.98 20.86 -18.13
C GLY A 293 -4.60 22.34 -18.14
N LEU A 294 -4.90 23.08 -19.23
CA LEU A 294 -4.62 24.53 -19.35
C LEU A 294 -5.70 25.38 -18.68
N LEU A 295 -6.94 24.97 -18.80
CA LEU A 295 -8.08 25.64 -18.19
C LEU A 295 -8.76 24.73 -17.14
N THR A 296 -9.41 25.37 -16.20
CA THR A 296 -10.39 24.76 -15.31
C THR A 296 -11.68 25.61 -15.35
N HIS A 297 -12.77 25.14 -14.80
CA HIS A 297 -14.01 25.87 -14.72
C HIS A 297 -14.72 25.62 -13.38
N ASP A 298 -15.73 26.39 -13.07
CA ASP A 298 -16.47 26.38 -11.80
C ASP A 298 -17.19 25.05 -11.49
N LEU A 299 -17.53 24.25 -12.50
CA LEU A 299 -18.05 22.88 -12.36
C LEU A 299 -16.97 21.79 -12.54
N CYS A 300 -15.69 22.10 -12.42
CA CYS A 300 -14.61 21.11 -12.40
C CYS A 300 -14.34 20.65 -10.95
N PRO A 301 -14.71 19.40 -10.54
CA PRO A 301 -14.46 18.95 -9.20
C PRO A 301 -12.96 18.98 -8.88
N PRO A 302 -12.58 19.63 -7.77
CA PRO A 302 -11.17 19.62 -7.36
C PRO A 302 -10.63 18.20 -7.14
N ALA A 303 -9.38 17.98 -7.48
CA ALA A 303 -8.72 16.68 -7.31
C ALA A 303 -8.67 16.22 -5.83
N THR A 304 -8.71 17.18 -4.91
CA THR A 304 -8.66 16.95 -3.47
C THR A 304 -10.01 16.60 -2.85
N VAL A 305 -11.11 16.70 -3.61
CA VAL A 305 -12.45 16.33 -3.12
C VAL A 305 -12.65 14.82 -3.19
N PRO A 306 -12.95 14.14 -2.09
CA PRO A 306 -13.20 12.69 -2.10
C PRO A 306 -14.39 12.27 -2.95
N ASP A 307 -15.49 13.05 -2.87
CA ASP A 307 -16.76 12.80 -3.58
C ASP A 307 -17.02 13.88 -4.67
N PRO A 308 -16.58 13.66 -5.92
CA PRO A 308 -16.83 14.58 -7.02
C PRO A 308 -18.29 14.65 -7.43
N VAL A 309 -19.08 13.59 -7.19
CA VAL A 309 -20.51 13.56 -7.53
C VAL A 309 -21.31 14.46 -6.58
N GLY A 310 -21.12 14.29 -5.27
CA GLY A 310 -21.75 15.17 -4.28
C GLY A 310 -21.29 16.61 -4.40
N TRP A 311 -20.01 16.84 -4.78
CA TRP A 311 -19.51 18.19 -5.03
C TRP A 311 -20.21 18.87 -6.22
N LEU A 312 -20.45 18.14 -7.31
CA LEU A 312 -21.20 18.63 -8.48
C LEU A 312 -22.67 18.86 -8.15
N LEU A 313 -23.30 17.91 -7.44
CA LEU A 313 -24.70 18.01 -7.05
C LEU A 313 -25.00 19.29 -6.28
N ALA A 314 -24.07 19.69 -5.38
CA ALA A 314 -24.22 20.93 -4.62
C ALA A 314 -24.09 22.23 -5.45
N ARG A 315 -23.69 22.15 -6.71
CA ARG A 315 -23.41 23.30 -7.61
C ARG A 315 -24.29 23.35 -8.87
N LEU A 316 -24.84 22.23 -9.26
CA LEU A 316 -25.79 22.20 -10.36
C LEU A 316 -27.12 22.82 -9.93
N PRO A 317 -27.84 23.54 -10.83
CA PRO A 317 -29.14 24.08 -10.54
C PRO A 317 -30.10 22.94 -10.13
N GLY A 318 -30.71 23.05 -8.95
CA GLY A 318 -31.72 22.11 -8.48
C GLY A 318 -33.10 22.75 -8.59
N ASP A 319 -34.12 21.93 -8.85
CA ASP A 319 -35.46 22.22 -8.36
C ASP A 319 -35.39 22.24 -6.82
N ASP A 320 -36.25 23.08 -6.15
CA ASP A 320 -36.30 23.33 -4.71
C ASP A 320 -36.57 22.06 -3.85
N GLY A 321 -35.79 21.02 -4.02
CA GLY A 321 -35.75 19.80 -3.21
C GLY A 321 -35.00 20.03 -1.91
N PRO A 322 -35.32 19.27 -0.85
CA PRO A 322 -34.71 19.45 0.48
C PRO A 322 -33.19 19.39 0.40
N ALA A 323 -32.53 20.33 1.11
CA ALA A 323 -31.10 20.40 1.21
C ALA A 323 -30.52 19.01 1.62
N VAL A 324 -29.78 18.37 0.70
CA VAL A 324 -29.07 17.13 1.00
C VAL A 324 -28.11 17.43 2.17
N PRO A 325 -28.15 16.67 3.27
CA PRO A 325 -27.29 16.93 4.40
C PRO A 325 -25.83 16.87 3.94
N GLU A 326 -25.02 17.83 4.35
CA GLU A 326 -23.58 17.92 4.06
C GLU A 326 -22.87 16.66 4.52
N ARG A 327 -22.69 15.71 3.61
CA ARG A 327 -21.96 14.47 3.88
C ARG A 327 -20.48 14.78 3.90
N GLY A 328 -19.91 14.87 5.12
CA GLY A 328 -18.46 14.87 5.33
C GLY A 328 -17.68 16.07 4.79
N LEU A 329 -18.32 17.06 4.18
CA LEU A 329 -17.71 18.37 3.99
C LEU A 329 -17.72 19.06 5.35
N VAL A 330 -16.59 18.98 6.05
CA VAL A 330 -16.34 19.85 7.18
C VAL A 330 -16.42 21.26 6.64
N ALA A 331 -17.53 21.92 6.90
CA ALA A 331 -17.61 23.34 6.78
C ALA A 331 -16.51 23.91 7.66
N ALA A 332 -15.49 24.50 7.05
CA ALA A 332 -14.56 25.34 7.78
C ALA A 332 -15.43 26.37 8.53
N ARG A 333 -15.60 26.14 9.84
CA ARG A 333 -16.34 27.06 10.71
C ARG A 333 -15.68 28.42 10.54
N GLY A 334 -16.42 29.38 9.96
CA GLY A 334 -15.94 30.74 9.83
C GLY A 334 -16.34 31.52 8.57
N VAL A 335 -17.21 30.98 7.70
CA VAL A 335 -17.75 31.79 6.60
C VAL A 335 -19.12 32.32 7.00
N PRO A 336 -19.28 33.66 7.27
CA PRO A 336 -20.57 34.25 7.56
C PRO A 336 -21.53 34.00 6.39
N ALA A 337 -22.80 33.73 6.71
CA ALA A 337 -23.90 33.47 5.75
C ALA A 337 -24.10 34.58 4.68
N GLN A 338 -23.52 35.73 4.87
CA GLN A 338 -23.64 36.86 3.94
C GLN A 338 -22.88 36.69 2.60
N ARG A 339 -21.96 35.69 2.47
CA ARG A 339 -21.27 35.43 1.18
C ARG A 339 -21.91 34.37 0.29
N ARG A 340 -23.03 33.78 0.69
CA ARG A 340 -23.82 32.89 -0.19
C ARG A 340 -24.43 33.59 -1.41
N ARG A 341 -24.50 34.95 -1.40
CA ARG A 341 -25.07 35.75 -2.50
C ARG A 341 -24.10 36.06 -3.65
N ALA A 342 -22.84 35.76 -3.56
CA ALA A 342 -21.81 36.21 -4.53
C ALA A 342 -21.40 35.15 -5.57
N VAL A 343 -22.03 33.97 -5.60
CA VAL A 343 -21.80 32.93 -6.64
C VAL A 343 -23.13 32.48 -7.25
N ALA A 344 -24.15 33.33 -7.21
CA ALA A 344 -25.30 33.18 -8.08
C ALA A 344 -24.89 33.76 -9.45
N GLY A 345 -24.26 32.91 -10.31
CA GLY A 345 -24.24 33.22 -11.73
C GLY A 345 -25.66 33.42 -12.26
N PRO A 346 -25.83 34.14 -13.39
CA PRO A 346 -27.13 34.48 -13.93
C PRO A 346 -27.98 33.21 -14.08
N ARG A 347 -29.12 33.17 -13.41
CA ARG A 347 -30.15 32.16 -13.60
C ARG A 347 -30.43 32.08 -15.08
N ALA A 348 -30.11 31.02 -15.74
CA ALA A 348 -30.65 30.71 -17.04
C ALA A 348 -32.17 30.68 -16.87
N ALA A 349 -32.84 31.63 -17.53
CA ALA A 349 -34.28 31.70 -17.56
C ALA A 349 -34.79 30.44 -18.27
N GLY A 350 -35.43 29.55 -17.53
CA GLY A 350 -36.03 28.33 -18.01
C GLY A 350 -35.54 27.14 -17.19
N GLY A 351 -36.36 26.69 -16.25
CA GLY A 351 -36.15 25.51 -15.41
C GLY A 351 -36.17 24.18 -16.21
N ALA A 352 -35.39 24.06 -17.27
CA ALA A 352 -35.18 22.80 -17.98
C ALA A 352 -34.24 21.93 -17.13
N ASP A 353 -34.75 20.78 -16.70
CA ASP A 353 -33.98 19.72 -16.06
C ASP A 353 -32.85 19.23 -17.01
N LEU A 354 -31.66 19.78 -16.85
CA LEU A 354 -30.55 19.50 -17.72
C LEU A 354 -30.23 18.00 -17.69
N PRO A 355 -30.08 17.32 -18.84
CA PRO A 355 -29.80 15.86 -18.88
C PRO A 355 -28.61 15.43 -18.01
N VAL A 356 -27.57 16.26 -17.93
CA VAL A 356 -26.40 16.00 -17.11
C VAL A 356 -26.73 16.15 -15.61
N ALA A 357 -27.56 17.10 -15.21
CA ALA A 357 -27.98 17.28 -13.82
C ALA A 357 -28.80 16.07 -13.32
N ARG A 358 -29.66 15.51 -14.16
CA ARG A 358 -30.41 14.29 -13.88
C ARG A 358 -29.46 13.10 -13.66
N ARG A 359 -28.44 12.93 -14.53
CA ARG A 359 -27.42 11.86 -14.35
C ARG A 359 -26.66 12.03 -13.07
N VAL A 360 -26.23 13.23 -12.69
CA VAL A 360 -25.50 13.48 -11.43
C VAL A 360 -26.38 13.15 -10.23
N ARG A 361 -27.67 13.52 -10.25
CA ARG A 361 -28.63 13.16 -9.17
C ARG A 361 -28.83 11.64 -9.08
N GLU A 362 -29.00 10.96 -10.20
CA GLU A 362 -29.11 9.50 -10.24
C GLU A 362 -27.84 8.83 -9.66
N LEU A 363 -26.65 9.28 -10.07
CA LEU A 363 -25.37 8.76 -9.52
C LEU A 363 -25.25 9.00 -8.01
N ALA A 364 -25.63 10.18 -7.53
CA ALA A 364 -25.62 10.46 -6.09
C ALA A 364 -26.56 9.52 -5.31
N GLY A 365 -27.78 9.30 -5.82
CA GLY A 365 -28.72 8.36 -5.23
C GLY A 365 -28.26 6.89 -5.29
N LEU A 366 -27.54 6.48 -6.33
CA LEU A 366 -26.95 5.15 -6.43
C LEU A 366 -25.83 4.97 -5.41
N LEU A 367 -24.91 5.94 -5.28
CA LEU A 367 -23.81 5.91 -4.30
C LEU A 367 -24.34 5.93 -2.87
N GLU A 368 -25.46 6.62 -2.63
CA GLU A 368 -26.09 6.68 -1.32
C GLU A 368 -26.61 5.31 -0.87
N ARG A 369 -27.28 4.61 -1.74
CA ARG A 369 -27.89 3.30 -1.45
C ARG A 369 -26.87 2.16 -1.50
N TYR A 370 -25.74 2.33 -2.19
CA TYR A 370 -24.75 1.29 -2.43
C TYR A 370 -24.28 0.58 -1.14
N PRO A 371 -23.90 1.28 -0.03
CA PRO A 371 -23.37 0.62 1.16
C PRO A 371 -24.36 -0.36 1.82
N ALA A 372 -25.65 -0.08 1.75
CA ALA A 372 -26.69 -0.92 2.37
C ALA A 372 -27.29 -1.96 1.42
N ALA A 373 -26.88 -1.94 0.14
CA ALA A 373 -27.44 -2.85 -0.86
C ALA A 373 -26.89 -4.27 -0.71
N ALA A 374 -27.72 -5.27 -1.04
CA ALA A 374 -27.30 -6.68 -1.15
C ALA A 374 -26.24 -6.84 -2.27
N PRO A 375 -25.41 -7.88 -2.22
CA PRO A 375 -24.32 -8.09 -3.17
C PRO A 375 -24.74 -8.05 -4.65
N GLU A 376 -25.86 -8.67 -5.00
CA GLU A 376 -26.39 -8.68 -6.36
C GLU A 376 -26.78 -7.27 -6.82
N VAL A 377 -27.42 -6.50 -5.92
CA VAL A 377 -27.84 -5.12 -6.19
C VAL A 377 -26.61 -4.23 -6.32
N LYS A 378 -25.58 -4.43 -5.52
CA LYS A 378 -24.30 -3.71 -5.65
C LYS A 378 -23.67 -3.90 -7.03
N LEU A 379 -23.68 -5.13 -7.55
CA LEU A 379 -23.16 -5.40 -8.88
C LEU A 379 -23.96 -4.66 -9.97
N ALA A 380 -25.28 -4.66 -9.86
CA ALA A 380 -26.16 -3.93 -10.77
C ALA A 380 -25.93 -2.41 -10.67
N VAL A 381 -25.77 -1.88 -9.46
CA VAL A 381 -25.45 -0.47 -9.22
C VAL A 381 -24.11 -0.10 -9.84
N GLN A 382 -23.05 -0.91 -9.68
CA GLN A 382 -21.76 -0.69 -10.32
C GLN A 382 -21.91 -0.58 -11.86
N SER A 383 -22.63 -1.51 -12.48
CA SER A 383 -22.89 -1.51 -13.91
C SER A 383 -23.70 -0.27 -14.34
N ARG A 384 -24.67 0.17 -13.55
CA ARG A 384 -25.43 1.38 -13.82
C ARG A 384 -24.58 2.65 -13.72
N ILE A 385 -23.72 2.75 -12.71
CA ILE A 385 -22.76 3.86 -12.56
C ILE A 385 -21.83 3.92 -13.78
N GLU A 386 -21.36 2.77 -14.25
CA GLU A 386 -20.49 2.67 -15.43
C GLU A 386 -21.21 3.16 -16.69
N ALA A 387 -22.46 2.77 -16.89
CA ALA A 387 -23.29 3.22 -18.00
C ALA A 387 -23.57 4.72 -17.96
N LEU A 388 -23.89 5.28 -16.80
CA LEU A 388 -24.14 6.71 -16.59
C LEU A 388 -22.87 7.56 -16.80
N ALA A 389 -21.70 7.00 -16.47
CA ALA A 389 -20.42 7.64 -16.71
C ALA A 389 -19.94 7.56 -18.17
N GLY A 390 -20.76 7.02 -19.10
CA GLY A 390 -20.45 7.04 -20.52
C GLY A 390 -19.69 5.85 -21.06
N GLY A 391 -19.66 4.71 -20.32
CA GLY A 391 -19.31 3.37 -20.84
C GLY A 391 -18.04 3.24 -21.71
N GLY A 392 -17.02 4.03 -21.49
CA GLY A 392 -15.79 3.96 -22.25
C GLY A 392 -15.07 2.65 -21.96
N GLN A 393 -15.21 1.68 -22.84
CA GLN A 393 -14.42 0.44 -22.85
C GLN A 393 -12.93 0.78 -22.96
N ARG A 394 -12.27 0.95 -21.83
CA ARG A 394 -10.87 0.58 -21.72
C ARG A 394 -10.80 -0.79 -21.07
N ALA A 395 -10.99 -1.80 -21.91
CA ALA A 395 -10.64 -3.18 -21.59
C ALA A 395 -9.12 -3.27 -21.39
N GLY A 396 -8.66 -2.85 -20.24
CA GLY A 396 -7.34 -3.14 -19.71
C GLY A 396 -7.51 -4.27 -18.69
N ARG A 397 -6.62 -5.24 -18.67
CA ARG A 397 -6.62 -6.44 -17.81
C ARG A 397 -6.67 -6.17 -16.28
N ASP A 398 -6.63 -4.93 -15.83
CA ASP A 398 -6.84 -4.56 -14.43
C ASP A 398 -8.28 -4.05 -14.26
N GLU A 399 -9.13 -4.87 -13.68
CA GLU A 399 -10.50 -4.53 -13.28
C GLU A 399 -10.44 -3.47 -12.17
N ARG A 400 -10.42 -2.20 -12.57
CA ARG A 400 -10.45 -1.08 -11.62
C ARG A 400 -11.84 -0.91 -11.07
N LEU A 401 -11.97 -0.91 -9.77
CA LEU A 401 -13.26 -0.68 -9.09
C LEU A 401 -13.87 0.65 -9.54
N ILE A 402 -15.18 0.63 -9.82
CA ILE A 402 -15.95 1.86 -10.15
C ILE A 402 -16.42 2.58 -8.89
N VAL A 403 -16.61 1.84 -7.80
CA VAL A 403 -17.00 2.34 -6.49
C VAL A 403 -16.00 1.84 -5.45
N HIS A 404 -15.53 2.74 -4.62
CA HIS A 404 -14.72 2.44 -3.44
C HIS A 404 -15.59 2.62 -2.20
N GLU A 405 -15.49 1.71 -1.26
CA GLU A 405 -16.21 1.81 0.00
C GLU A 405 -15.20 2.00 1.14
N ALA A 406 -15.52 2.88 2.08
CA ALA A 406 -14.80 3.06 3.33
C ALA A 406 -15.78 2.87 4.50
N ALA A 407 -15.28 2.30 5.61
CA ALA A 407 -16.11 2.03 6.77
C ALA A 407 -15.45 2.46 8.07
N ALA A 408 -16.25 2.91 9.02
CA ALA A 408 -15.88 3.06 10.41
C ALA A 408 -16.44 1.88 11.22
N GLY A 409 -15.56 1.20 11.94
CA GLY A 409 -15.93 0.17 12.92
C GLY A 409 -16.12 0.74 14.32
N THR A 410 -16.30 -0.17 15.27
CA THR A 410 -16.53 0.16 16.68
C THR A 410 -15.26 0.14 17.52
N LEU A 411 -14.12 -0.29 16.96
CA LEU A 411 -12.88 -0.44 17.71
C LEU A 411 -12.37 0.91 18.24
N ARG A 412 -12.18 0.97 19.55
CA ARG A 412 -11.49 2.05 20.27
C ARG A 412 -10.35 1.43 21.06
N LEU A 413 -9.16 1.91 20.86
CA LEU A 413 -7.95 1.42 21.50
C LEU A 413 -7.35 2.55 22.37
N THR A 414 -6.96 2.22 23.58
CA THR A 414 -6.01 2.99 24.37
C THR A 414 -4.65 2.31 24.27
N ALA A 415 -3.68 2.97 23.66
CA ALA A 415 -2.27 2.55 23.71
C ALA A 415 -1.65 3.22 24.94
N GLY A 416 -1.43 2.43 25.98
CA GLY A 416 -0.92 2.90 27.26
C GLY A 416 0.38 2.19 27.64
N GLY A 417 0.91 2.48 28.83
CA GLY A 417 2.06 1.81 29.41
C GLY A 417 3.22 1.55 28.43
N PRO A 418 3.77 0.32 28.40
CA PRO A 418 4.88 -0.04 27.51
C PRO A 418 4.58 0.20 26.02
N LEU A 419 3.35 -0.06 25.55
CA LEU A 419 3.00 0.16 24.14
C LEU A 419 3.09 1.65 23.77
N ALA A 420 2.58 2.54 24.65
CA ALA A 420 2.70 3.97 24.44
C ALA A 420 4.16 4.44 24.45
N ALA A 421 4.98 3.90 25.36
CA ALA A 421 6.41 4.21 25.46
C ALA A 421 7.13 3.78 24.16
N ASP A 422 6.93 2.55 23.70
CA ASP A 422 7.56 2.05 22.47
C ASP A 422 7.13 2.83 21.23
N LEU A 423 5.84 3.18 21.12
CA LEU A 423 5.35 4.03 20.02
C LEU A 423 5.98 5.44 20.04
N ARG A 424 6.28 5.98 21.22
CA ARG A 424 6.85 7.33 21.37
C ARG A 424 8.37 7.38 21.27
N ASP A 425 9.06 6.31 21.67
CA ASP A 425 10.51 6.31 21.83
C ASP A 425 11.20 5.34 20.85
N GLN A 426 10.78 4.07 20.80
CA GLN A 426 11.43 3.04 19.96
C GLN A 426 11.12 3.21 18.47
N VAL A 427 9.86 3.48 18.12
CA VAL A 427 9.49 3.70 16.70
C VAL A 427 10.18 4.94 16.14
N PRO A 428 10.18 6.11 16.80
CA PRO A 428 10.96 7.26 16.37
C PRO A 428 12.45 7.00 16.23
N ALA A 429 13.06 6.25 17.15
CA ALA A 429 14.48 5.89 17.05
C ALA A 429 14.78 5.07 15.77
N ALA A 430 13.90 4.11 15.45
CA ALA A 430 13.97 3.36 14.19
C ALA A 430 13.74 4.25 12.96
N LEU A 431 12.78 5.19 13.03
CA LEU A 431 12.50 6.14 11.96
C LEU A 431 13.64 7.13 11.75
N ALA A 432 14.42 7.46 12.78
CA ALA A 432 15.56 8.38 12.65
C ALA A 432 16.61 7.88 11.65
N LEU A 433 16.91 6.57 11.64
CA LEU A 433 17.82 5.97 10.66
C LEU A 433 17.29 6.10 9.23
N LEU A 434 16.00 5.88 9.05
CA LEU A 434 15.35 6.01 7.73
C LEU A 434 15.24 7.47 7.29
N ALA A 435 15.07 8.39 8.24
CA ALA A 435 15.06 9.82 7.98
C ALA A 435 16.44 10.34 7.57
N GLU A 436 17.51 9.84 8.19
CA GLU A 436 18.89 10.11 7.74
C GLU A 436 19.11 9.64 6.30
N GLU A 437 18.73 8.42 5.94
CA GLU A 437 18.85 7.93 4.55
C GLU A 437 18.03 8.76 3.56
N ALA A 438 16.83 9.19 3.96
CA ALA A 438 15.98 10.05 3.13
C ALA A 438 16.64 11.42 2.89
N GLU A 439 17.20 12.02 3.94
CA GLU A 439 17.91 13.31 3.85
C GLU A 439 19.19 13.20 3.05
N GLN A 440 19.99 12.15 3.23
CA GLN A 440 21.18 11.87 2.42
C GLN A 440 20.81 11.72 0.93
N THR A 441 19.73 10.99 0.64
CA THR A 441 19.21 10.84 -0.73
C THR A 441 18.86 12.20 -1.32
N ARG A 442 18.15 13.04 -0.58
CA ARG A 442 17.77 14.39 -0.97
C ARG A 442 18.98 15.27 -1.23
N LEU A 443 19.92 15.33 -0.27
CA LEU A 443 21.11 16.17 -0.37
C LEU A 443 22.05 15.74 -1.50
N ARG A 444 22.28 14.44 -1.70
CA ARG A 444 23.08 13.92 -2.82
C ARG A 444 22.46 14.32 -4.15
N THR A 445 21.14 14.09 -4.31
CA THR A 445 20.41 14.45 -5.53
C THR A 445 20.40 15.97 -5.75
N ASN A 446 20.28 16.77 -4.69
CA ASN A 446 20.32 18.23 -4.75
C ASN A 446 21.69 18.74 -5.24
N ARG A 447 22.78 18.19 -4.68
CA ARG A 447 24.15 18.55 -5.12
C ARG A 447 24.38 18.22 -6.59
N LEU A 448 23.91 17.06 -7.07
CA LEU A 448 24.00 16.70 -8.48
C LEU A 448 23.19 17.66 -9.36
N LEU A 449 22.00 18.04 -8.94
CA LEU A 449 21.17 19.03 -9.63
C LEU A 449 21.86 20.39 -9.67
N ALA A 450 22.36 20.87 -8.52
CA ALA A 450 23.05 22.15 -8.41
C ALA A 450 24.33 22.21 -9.28
N ALA A 451 25.14 21.17 -9.25
CA ALA A 451 26.34 21.07 -10.10
C ALA A 451 25.99 21.12 -11.60
N ARG A 452 24.86 20.52 -11.99
CA ARG A 452 24.43 20.52 -13.40
C ARG A 452 23.81 21.84 -13.85
N LEU A 453 23.16 22.57 -12.94
CA LEU A 453 22.64 23.91 -13.18
C LEU A 453 23.76 24.99 -13.23
N GLY A 454 24.80 24.81 -12.41
CA GLY A 454 25.75 25.88 -12.12
C GLY A 454 25.19 26.96 -11.21
N ALA A 455 25.88 28.08 -11.06
CA ALA A 455 25.45 29.23 -10.30
C ALA A 455 24.47 30.10 -11.12
N GLY A 456 23.32 30.45 -10.53
CA GLY A 456 22.32 31.28 -11.20
C GLY A 456 20.90 31.06 -10.71
N THR A 457 19.96 31.71 -11.41
CA THR A 457 18.52 31.57 -11.17
C THR A 457 17.89 30.98 -12.41
N PHE A 458 17.23 29.87 -12.26
CA PHE A 458 16.67 29.04 -13.32
C PHE A 458 15.15 28.93 -13.20
N THR A 459 14.46 28.87 -14.31
CA THR A 459 13.05 28.51 -14.34
C THR A 459 12.86 27.06 -13.89
N LEU A 460 11.67 26.73 -13.43
CA LEU A 460 11.37 25.33 -13.07
C LEU A 460 11.49 24.39 -14.28
N ALA A 461 11.24 24.87 -15.49
CA ALA A 461 11.39 24.10 -16.73
C ALA A 461 12.86 23.77 -17.04
N GLU A 462 13.77 24.74 -16.90
CA GLU A 462 15.21 24.51 -17.05
C GLU A 462 15.74 23.54 -16.00
N ALA A 463 15.34 23.72 -14.74
CA ALA A 463 15.68 22.80 -13.67
C ALA A 463 15.14 21.37 -13.91
N LEU A 464 13.94 21.24 -14.47
CA LEU A 464 13.36 19.94 -14.85
C LEU A 464 14.15 19.31 -16.00
N GLY A 465 14.58 20.11 -16.98
CA GLY A 465 15.46 19.68 -18.07
C GLY A 465 16.80 19.15 -17.54
N ALA A 466 17.43 19.90 -16.63
CA ALA A 466 18.67 19.48 -15.98
C ALA A 466 18.52 18.21 -15.13
N ALA A 467 17.35 17.98 -14.54
CA ALA A 467 17.09 16.81 -13.71
C ALA A 467 16.64 15.56 -14.49
N ARG A 468 16.40 15.65 -15.81
CA ARG A 468 15.75 14.58 -16.60
C ARG A 468 16.45 13.24 -16.50
N ASP A 469 17.76 13.23 -16.61
CA ASP A 469 18.59 12.02 -16.66
C ASP A 469 19.40 11.82 -15.37
N LEU A 470 19.06 12.52 -14.31
CA LEU A 470 19.68 12.33 -13.01
C LEU A 470 19.08 11.12 -12.33
N GLU A 471 19.93 10.18 -11.95
CA GLU A 471 19.53 9.09 -11.07
C GLU A 471 19.38 9.57 -9.62
N VAL A 472 18.33 9.07 -8.95
CA VAL A 472 18.15 9.30 -7.52
C VAL A 472 19.05 8.33 -6.76
N CYS A 473 20.19 8.80 -6.29
CA CYS A 473 21.12 8.02 -5.47
C CYS A 473 20.53 7.81 -4.07
N ARG A 474 19.91 6.66 -3.84
CA ARG A 474 19.37 6.32 -2.52
C ARG A 474 20.49 6.17 -1.49
N GLY A 475 20.17 6.44 -0.23
CA GLY A 475 21.03 6.09 0.89
C GLY A 475 21.31 4.57 0.88
N ASP A 476 22.52 4.20 1.22
CA ASP A 476 23.03 2.82 1.15
C ASP A 476 23.61 2.30 2.49
N ARG A 477 23.45 3.09 3.55
CA ARG A 477 23.96 2.73 4.89
C ARG A 477 23.41 1.40 5.38
N ILE A 478 22.07 1.26 5.37
CA ILE A 478 21.41 0.00 5.80
C ILE A 478 21.81 -1.14 4.86
N ALA A 479 21.83 -0.90 3.55
CA ALA A 479 22.26 -1.91 2.59
C ALA A 479 23.72 -2.35 2.80
N GLY A 480 24.61 -1.45 3.20
CA GLY A 480 25.99 -1.73 3.57
C GLY A 480 26.08 -2.64 4.81
N LEU A 481 25.33 -2.30 5.87
CA LEU A 481 25.26 -3.10 7.09
C LEU A 481 24.70 -4.51 6.82
N VAL A 482 23.69 -4.63 5.98
CA VAL A 482 23.12 -5.93 5.59
C VAL A 482 24.12 -6.78 4.81
N ARG A 483 24.95 -6.18 3.93
CA ARG A 483 26.01 -6.92 3.22
C ARG A 483 27.14 -7.36 4.15
N ALA A 484 27.41 -6.61 5.22
CA ALA A 484 28.42 -6.93 6.21
C ALA A 484 27.94 -7.93 7.29
N ALA A 485 26.64 -8.21 7.33
CA ALA A 485 26.06 -9.15 8.29
C ALA A 485 26.63 -10.57 8.09
N PRO A 486 26.78 -11.36 9.17
CA PRO A 486 27.23 -12.75 9.07
C PRO A 486 26.31 -13.56 8.13
N PRO A 487 26.88 -14.42 7.26
CA PRO A 487 26.09 -15.29 6.41
C PRO A 487 25.12 -16.14 7.22
N GLY A 488 23.85 -16.19 6.80
CA GLY A 488 22.82 -16.99 7.47
C GLY A 488 22.23 -16.36 8.74
N ALA A 489 22.62 -15.14 9.11
CA ALA A 489 22.00 -14.43 10.22
C ALA A 489 20.47 -14.36 10.04
N ALA A 490 19.72 -14.77 11.05
CA ALA A 490 18.25 -14.69 11.04
C ALA A 490 17.76 -13.28 11.40
N VAL A 491 18.50 -12.57 12.25
CA VAL A 491 18.18 -11.22 12.74
C VAL A 491 19.45 -10.37 12.68
N LEU A 492 19.31 -9.11 12.30
CA LEU A 492 20.34 -8.09 12.40
C LEU A 492 19.76 -6.88 13.15
N ASP A 493 20.25 -6.66 14.37
CA ASP A 493 19.88 -5.46 15.13
C ASP A 493 20.74 -4.27 14.68
N LEU A 494 20.11 -3.34 13.98
CA LEU A 494 20.79 -2.14 13.47
C LEU A 494 21.19 -1.19 14.60
N ALA A 495 20.52 -1.21 15.76
CA ALA A 495 20.89 -0.39 16.89
C ALA A 495 22.30 -0.74 17.41
N ALA A 496 22.70 -2.03 17.31
CA ALA A 496 24.01 -2.49 17.75
C ALA A 496 25.15 -2.16 16.76
N VAL A 497 24.83 -1.93 15.47
CA VAL A 497 25.88 -1.85 14.41
C VAL A 497 25.85 -0.53 13.62
N ALA A 498 24.74 0.20 13.63
CA ALA A 498 24.60 1.41 12.81
C ALA A 498 25.21 2.67 13.47
N GLY A 499 25.37 2.69 14.78
CA GLY A 499 25.68 3.92 15.50
C GLY A 499 24.51 4.93 15.47
N GLU A 500 24.70 6.08 16.11
CA GLU A 500 23.65 7.08 16.24
C GLU A 500 23.27 7.70 14.89
N PRO A 501 21.97 7.78 14.55
CA PRO A 501 21.51 8.42 13.32
C PRO A 501 21.70 9.94 13.33
N VAL A 502 22.14 10.49 12.21
CA VAL A 502 22.29 11.94 12.04
C VAL A 502 20.92 12.58 11.76
N PRO A 503 20.49 13.53 12.58
CA PRO A 503 19.20 14.20 12.40
C PRO A 503 19.12 14.97 11.07
N PRO A 504 18.01 14.85 10.30
CA PRO A 504 17.77 15.62 9.09
C PRO A 504 17.79 17.13 9.35
N ALA A 505 18.39 17.90 8.46
CA ALA A 505 18.37 19.35 8.49
C ALA A 505 16.96 19.91 8.19
N ALA A 506 16.21 19.26 7.33
CA ALA A 506 14.82 19.63 6.98
C ALA A 506 13.80 18.90 7.86
N PRO A 507 12.56 19.46 7.99
CA PRO A 507 11.48 18.78 8.72
C PRO A 507 11.11 17.45 8.07
N VAL A 508 10.71 16.49 8.89
CA VAL A 508 10.21 15.19 8.43
C VAL A 508 8.74 15.03 8.80
N LEU A 509 7.91 14.67 7.83
CA LEU A 509 6.49 14.43 7.99
C LEU A 509 6.17 13.05 7.41
N CYS A 510 5.79 12.11 8.25
CA CYS A 510 5.52 10.75 7.78
C CYS A 510 4.35 10.10 8.54
N ALA A 511 3.87 8.99 8.01
CA ALA A 511 3.04 8.06 8.75
C ALA A 511 3.60 6.65 8.64
N ALA A 512 3.53 5.91 9.74
CA ALA A 512 3.94 4.52 9.83
C ALA A 512 2.73 3.64 10.16
N ASP A 513 2.55 2.57 9.41
CA ASP A 513 1.65 1.48 9.74
C ASP A 513 2.41 0.54 10.67
N VAL A 514 2.03 0.52 11.95
CA VAL A 514 2.67 -0.27 13.00
C VAL A 514 1.76 -1.44 13.39
N MET A 515 2.31 -2.64 13.42
CA MET A 515 1.63 -3.82 13.93
C MET A 515 2.27 -4.25 15.24
N VAL A 516 1.44 -4.64 16.21
CA VAL A 516 1.90 -5.22 17.48
C VAL A 516 1.95 -6.74 17.31
N ALA A 517 3.13 -7.35 17.45
CA ALA A 517 3.31 -8.78 17.32
C ALA A 517 3.24 -9.44 18.71
N ALA A 518 2.04 -9.58 19.24
CA ALA A 518 1.79 -10.20 20.54
C ALA A 518 0.47 -10.96 20.53
N ALA A 519 0.37 -12.01 21.36
CA ALA A 519 -0.84 -12.79 21.50
C ALA A 519 -2.01 -12.02 22.16
N SER A 520 -1.71 -10.99 22.95
CA SER A 520 -2.67 -10.01 23.51
C SER A 520 -1.93 -8.74 23.92
N LEU A 521 -2.65 -7.66 24.28
CA LEU A 521 -2.03 -6.46 24.80
C LEU A 521 -1.36 -6.69 26.16
N GLU A 522 -1.96 -7.52 27.01
CA GLU A 522 -1.38 -7.91 28.28
C GLU A 522 -0.11 -8.76 28.10
N ALA A 523 -0.05 -9.60 27.05
CA ALA A 523 1.16 -10.33 26.70
C ALA A 523 2.26 -9.38 26.22
N TYR A 524 1.89 -8.34 25.46
CA TYR A 524 2.81 -7.27 25.07
C TYR A 524 3.40 -6.56 26.31
N GLU A 525 2.57 -6.19 27.27
CA GLU A 525 3.00 -5.48 28.48
C GLU A 525 3.92 -6.31 29.38
N ARG A 526 3.81 -7.64 29.37
CA ARG A 526 4.62 -8.56 30.18
C ARG A 526 5.91 -9.01 29.54
N GLY A 527 6.06 -8.86 28.25
CA GLY A 527 7.18 -9.44 27.53
C GLY A 527 7.70 -8.54 26.42
N VAL A 528 8.94 -8.78 26.01
CA VAL A 528 9.55 -8.11 24.87
C VAL A 528 9.03 -8.75 23.58
N THR A 529 7.97 -8.20 23.02
CA THR A 529 7.43 -8.59 21.73
C THR A 529 7.57 -7.44 20.75
N PRO A 530 7.89 -7.69 19.46
CA PRO A 530 8.24 -6.60 18.57
C PRO A 530 7.05 -5.80 18.07
N LEU A 531 7.29 -4.51 17.82
CA LEU A 531 6.51 -3.71 16.90
C LEU A 531 7.03 -3.91 15.48
N VAL A 532 6.14 -4.01 14.51
CA VAL A 532 6.51 -4.22 13.11
C VAL A 532 6.09 -3.04 12.26
N LEU A 533 7.03 -2.40 11.58
CA LEU A 533 6.74 -1.38 10.58
C LEU A 533 6.26 -2.06 9.30
N ASP A 534 4.94 -2.11 9.09
CA ASP A 534 4.34 -2.77 7.92
C ASP A 534 4.46 -1.90 6.67
N LYS A 535 4.12 -0.61 6.79
CA LYS A 535 4.24 0.38 5.71
C LYS A 535 4.70 1.72 6.23
N LEU A 536 5.46 2.40 5.40
CA LEU A 536 5.87 3.78 5.59
C LEU A 536 5.25 4.66 4.51
N HIS A 537 4.84 5.85 4.90
CA HIS A 537 4.25 6.85 4.03
C HIS A 537 5.08 8.13 4.14
N ASP A 538 5.49 8.65 3.01
CA ASP A 538 6.26 9.89 2.88
C ASP A 538 5.41 11.17 3.10
N ALA A 539 4.27 11.01 3.74
CA ALA A 539 3.35 12.07 4.10
C ALA A 539 2.54 11.69 5.35
N PRO A 540 2.09 12.64 6.17
CA PRO A 540 1.38 12.39 7.42
C PRO A 540 -0.10 12.02 7.19
N ARG A 541 -0.36 10.95 6.41
CA ARG A 541 -1.70 10.49 6.06
C ARG A 541 -2.35 9.72 7.19
N LEU A 542 -3.57 10.10 7.53
CA LEU A 542 -4.41 9.36 8.47
C LEU A 542 -5.09 8.15 7.83
N GLY A 543 -5.34 8.22 6.52
CA GLY A 543 -5.99 7.16 5.77
C GLY A 543 -5.98 7.42 4.28
N PRO A 544 -6.56 6.51 3.48
CA PRO A 544 -6.73 6.73 2.04
C PRO A 544 -7.75 7.83 1.75
N TRP A 545 -8.81 7.91 2.57
CA TRP A 545 -9.84 8.93 2.50
C TRP A 545 -9.68 9.84 3.71
N GLU A 546 -9.61 11.13 3.48
CA GLU A 546 -9.50 12.13 4.53
C GLU A 546 -10.62 13.17 4.36
N PRO A 547 -11.34 13.49 5.43
CA PRO A 547 -11.20 12.89 6.76
C PRO A 547 -11.59 11.40 6.77
N PRO A 548 -10.99 10.58 7.67
CA PRO A 548 -11.40 9.19 7.85
C PRO A 548 -12.90 9.10 8.18
N PRO A 549 -13.62 8.02 7.83
CA PRO A 549 -15.08 7.91 8.03
C PRO A 549 -15.51 7.80 9.50
N VAL A 550 -14.58 7.83 10.44
CA VAL A 550 -14.84 7.83 11.89
C VAL A 550 -15.53 9.13 12.34
N ARG A 551 -16.24 9.07 13.48
CA ARG A 551 -17.05 10.20 13.99
C ARG A 551 -16.25 11.50 14.08
N ASP A 552 -15.02 11.44 14.61
CA ASP A 552 -14.15 12.57 14.86
C ASP A 552 -13.08 12.76 13.77
N GLY A 553 -13.28 12.20 12.58
CA GLY A 553 -12.30 12.21 11.49
C GLY A 553 -11.81 13.60 11.10
N ALA A 554 -12.68 14.60 11.20
CA ALA A 554 -12.33 15.99 10.95
C ALA A 554 -11.41 16.59 12.02
N LEU A 555 -11.61 16.20 13.27
CA LEU A 555 -10.75 16.65 14.38
C LEU A 555 -9.36 16.02 14.24
N LEU A 556 -9.26 14.77 13.80
CA LEU A 556 -7.97 14.12 13.51
C LEU A 556 -7.19 14.88 12.43
N VAL A 557 -7.87 15.33 11.39
CA VAL A 557 -7.25 16.13 10.32
C VAL A 557 -6.79 17.48 10.85
N ALA A 558 -7.62 18.16 11.67
CA ALA A 558 -7.27 19.45 12.26
C ALA A 558 -6.09 19.35 13.22
N GLU A 559 -6.02 18.29 14.04
CA GLU A 559 -4.91 17.98 14.93
C GLU A 559 -3.60 17.77 14.15
N ARG A 560 -3.65 16.96 13.09
CA ARG A 560 -2.50 16.76 12.20
C ARG A 560 -2.04 18.06 11.54
N ASP A 561 -2.95 18.84 10.99
CA ASP A 561 -2.60 20.06 10.27
C ASP A 561 -2.01 21.13 11.20
N ALA A 562 -2.51 21.23 12.44
CA ALA A 562 -1.96 22.12 13.45
C ALA A 562 -0.55 21.68 13.87
N ALA A 563 -0.32 20.38 14.06
CA ALA A 563 1.00 19.85 14.39
C ALA A 563 1.98 20.02 13.22
N ALA A 564 1.56 19.75 11.99
CA ALA A 564 2.37 19.94 10.79
C ALA A 564 2.75 21.41 10.59
N ALA A 565 1.83 22.36 10.85
CA ALA A 565 2.12 23.78 10.74
C ALA A 565 3.22 24.22 11.73
N ARG A 566 3.21 23.69 12.96
CA ARG A 566 4.26 23.99 13.97
C ARG A 566 5.61 23.40 13.59
N VAL A 567 5.63 22.17 13.06
CA VAL A 567 6.88 21.50 12.65
C VAL A 567 7.48 22.12 11.39
N LEU A 568 6.65 22.72 10.54
CA LEU A 568 7.06 23.45 9.34
C LEU A 568 7.41 24.92 9.64
N ASP A 569 7.52 25.34 10.89
CA ASP A 569 7.96 26.72 11.19
C ASP A 569 9.33 27.00 10.56
N GLY A 570 9.45 28.12 9.83
CA GLY A 570 10.63 28.48 9.04
C GLY A 570 10.75 27.74 7.70
N PHE A 571 9.83 26.81 7.34
CA PHE A 571 9.80 26.07 6.09
C PHE A 571 8.41 26.18 5.45
N THR A 572 8.38 26.32 4.14
CA THR A 572 7.09 26.36 3.40
C THR A 572 6.93 25.13 2.53
N ALA A 573 5.96 24.29 2.89
CA ALA A 573 5.59 23.14 2.07
C ALA A 573 4.75 23.56 0.86
N LEU A 574 5.24 23.29 -0.35
CA LEU A 574 4.52 23.51 -1.61
C LEU A 574 3.74 22.24 -1.99
N ASN A 575 2.42 22.32 -1.90
CA ASN A 575 1.52 21.24 -2.27
C ASN A 575 1.39 21.16 -3.79
N VAL A 576 1.69 20.00 -4.38
CA VAL A 576 1.48 19.77 -5.81
C VAL A 576 0.18 19.00 -6.00
N VAL A 577 -0.80 19.62 -6.64
CA VAL A 577 -2.10 19.01 -6.91
C VAL A 577 -2.14 18.55 -8.38
N ALA A 578 -1.93 17.26 -8.58
CA ALA A 578 -2.08 16.58 -9.85
C ALA A 578 -3.49 15.95 -9.99
N PRO A 579 -3.89 15.55 -11.21
CA PRO A 579 -5.08 14.70 -11.37
C PRO A 579 -4.96 13.43 -10.52
N ARG A 580 -6.07 12.89 -10.06
CA ARG A 580 -6.06 11.65 -9.28
C ARG A 580 -5.55 10.50 -10.14
N ALA A 581 -4.53 9.78 -9.67
CA ALA A 581 -4.05 8.57 -10.31
C ALA A 581 -4.94 7.38 -9.90
N ASP A 582 -4.95 6.95 -8.69
CA ASP A 582 -5.58 5.71 -8.25
C ASP A 582 -6.88 5.90 -7.44
N GLY A 583 -7.66 6.89 -7.79
CA GLY A 583 -8.93 7.18 -7.10
C GLY A 583 -8.79 7.90 -5.75
N LEU A 584 -7.58 7.96 -5.17
CA LEU A 584 -7.35 8.62 -3.90
C LEU A 584 -7.08 10.12 -4.08
N PRO A 585 -7.69 10.99 -3.25
CA PRO A 585 -7.38 12.42 -3.28
C PRO A 585 -5.95 12.68 -2.82
N PRO A 586 -5.24 13.65 -3.45
CA PRO A 586 -3.95 14.09 -2.95
C PRO A 586 -4.10 14.73 -1.56
N LEU A 587 -3.14 14.46 -0.67
CA LEU A 587 -3.08 15.11 0.63
C LEU A 587 -2.59 16.56 0.45
N GLU A 588 -3.25 17.51 1.07
CA GLU A 588 -2.77 18.89 1.17
C GLU A 588 -2.42 19.22 2.63
N LEU A 589 -1.24 19.78 2.84
CA LEU A 589 -0.83 20.40 4.10
C LEU A 589 -1.10 21.91 4.08
N PRO A 590 -1.08 22.59 5.22
CA PRO A 590 -1.04 24.04 5.26
C PRO A 590 0.09 24.59 4.37
N GLY A 591 -0.17 25.61 3.53
CA GLY A 591 0.81 26.22 2.63
C GLY A 591 0.29 26.50 1.22
N PRO A 592 1.18 27.02 0.32
CA PRO A 592 0.83 27.31 -1.06
C PRO A 592 0.57 26.03 -1.86
N VAL A 593 -0.07 26.21 -3.02
CA VAL A 593 -0.47 25.12 -3.92
C VAL A 593 0.01 25.39 -5.34
N LEU A 594 0.62 24.40 -5.96
CA LEU A 594 0.89 24.30 -7.39
C LEU A 594 -0.14 23.36 -8.02
N GLU A 595 -1.08 23.92 -8.80
CA GLU A 595 -2.09 23.15 -9.52
C GLU A 595 -1.53 22.59 -10.84
N ARG A 596 -1.11 21.30 -10.84
CA ARG A 596 -0.59 20.60 -12.01
C ARG A 596 -1.63 19.68 -12.63
N GLY A 597 -2.59 20.23 -13.33
CA GLY A 597 -3.68 19.47 -13.93
C GLY A 597 -4.81 19.08 -12.99
N GLY A 598 -4.59 19.05 -11.67
CA GLY A 598 -5.60 18.98 -10.62
C GLY A 598 -5.89 20.36 -10.05
N ALA A 599 -7.03 20.57 -9.40
CA ALA A 599 -7.36 21.77 -8.65
C ALA A 599 -7.51 21.47 -7.15
N THR A 600 -7.19 22.47 -6.31
CA THR A 600 -7.43 22.40 -4.87
C THR A 600 -8.87 22.81 -4.52
N ALA A 601 -9.46 22.13 -3.53
CA ALA A 601 -10.73 22.54 -2.94
C ALA A 601 -10.58 23.72 -1.96
N GLY A 602 -9.38 24.04 -1.52
CA GLY A 602 -9.11 25.11 -0.56
C GLY A 602 -9.31 26.50 -1.17
N PRO A 603 -10.39 27.25 -0.79
CA PRO A 603 -10.73 28.52 -1.46
C PRO A 603 -9.71 29.64 -1.15
N ARG A 604 -9.03 29.57 -0.02
CA ARG A 604 -8.08 30.59 0.47
C ARG A 604 -6.60 30.22 0.27
N ARG A 605 -6.30 29.12 -0.43
CA ARG A 605 -4.92 28.72 -0.70
C ARG A 605 -4.23 29.67 -1.67
N ARG A 606 -3.01 30.11 -1.34
CA ARG A 606 -2.13 30.82 -2.27
C ARG A 606 -1.76 29.89 -3.43
N ARG A 607 -2.22 30.20 -4.63
CA ARG A 607 -1.92 29.43 -5.83
C ARG A 607 -0.69 29.99 -6.50
N LEU A 608 0.30 29.16 -6.73
CA LEU A 608 1.53 29.51 -7.48
C LEU A 608 1.46 28.86 -8.86
N GLY A 609 1.83 29.62 -9.89
CA GLY A 609 2.04 29.09 -11.22
C GLY A 609 3.46 28.56 -11.39
N LEU A 610 3.71 27.83 -12.47
CA LEU A 610 5.06 27.40 -12.84
C LEU A 610 5.99 28.59 -13.08
N ASP A 611 5.47 29.67 -13.63
CA ASP A 611 6.13 30.97 -13.87
C ASP A 611 6.39 31.74 -12.56
N GLY A 612 5.64 31.42 -11.51
CA GLY A 612 5.80 31.97 -10.17
C GLY A 612 6.86 31.26 -9.33
N LEU A 613 7.57 30.29 -9.90
CA LEU A 613 8.59 29.48 -9.24
C LEU A 613 9.92 29.59 -9.99
N HIS A 614 11.00 29.65 -9.23
CA HIS A 614 12.37 29.55 -9.77
C HIS A 614 13.26 28.71 -8.83
N VAL A 615 14.31 28.16 -9.40
CA VAL A 615 15.37 27.46 -8.68
C VAL A 615 16.60 28.34 -8.66
N HIS A 616 17.04 28.73 -7.48
CA HIS A 616 18.30 29.42 -7.28
C HIS A 616 19.37 28.40 -6.90
N SER A 617 20.53 28.46 -7.56
CA SER A 617 21.66 27.57 -7.34
C SER A 617 22.95 28.34 -7.23
N ASP A 618 23.83 27.95 -6.32
CA ASP A 618 25.23 28.42 -6.22
C ASP A 618 26.25 27.45 -6.83
N GLY A 619 25.75 26.43 -7.56
CA GLY A 619 26.55 25.33 -8.11
C GLY A 619 26.80 24.20 -7.10
N ARG A 620 26.45 24.37 -5.82
CA ARG A 620 26.58 23.35 -4.75
C ARG A 620 25.27 22.96 -4.16
N ILE A 621 24.36 23.92 -4.00
CA ILE A 621 23.01 23.71 -3.44
C ILE A 621 21.99 24.42 -4.33
N ALA A 622 20.90 23.76 -4.62
CA ALA A 622 19.76 24.30 -5.33
C ALA A 622 18.56 24.47 -4.38
N VAL A 623 17.90 25.63 -4.41
CA VAL A 623 16.76 25.98 -3.58
C VAL A 623 15.60 26.43 -4.45
N LEU A 624 14.43 25.85 -4.25
CA LEU A 624 13.18 26.30 -4.87
C LEU A 624 12.68 27.55 -4.14
N ARG A 625 12.33 28.61 -4.89
CA ARG A 625 11.83 29.87 -4.34
C ARG A 625 10.57 30.35 -5.05
N ALA A 626 9.72 31.03 -4.32
CA ALA A 626 8.61 31.79 -4.90
C ALA A 626 9.12 33.08 -5.51
N LYS A 627 8.76 33.33 -6.79
CA LYS A 627 9.09 34.57 -7.47
C LYS A 627 8.36 35.76 -6.83
N GLY A 628 9.05 36.86 -6.63
CA GLY A 628 8.51 38.08 -6.04
C GLY A 628 8.71 38.16 -4.52
N THR A 629 8.56 37.09 -3.76
CA THR A 629 8.83 37.09 -2.31
C THR A 629 10.21 36.57 -1.96
N GLY A 630 10.83 35.78 -2.86
CA GLY A 630 12.08 35.09 -2.55
C GLY A 630 11.95 33.96 -1.52
N GLU A 631 10.73 33.66 -1.04
CA GLU A 631 10.45 32.66 -0.02
C GLU A 631 10.93 31.28 -0.45
N PRO A 632 11.74 30.57 0.37
CA PRO A 632 12.15 29.20 0.06
C PRO A 632 10.97 28.23 0.21
N LEU A 633 10.87 27.31 -0.73
CA LEU A 633 9.80 26.34 -0.80
C LEU A 633 10.38 24.93 -0.86
N MET A 634 9.67 23.96 -0.32
CA MET A 634 9.96 22.54 -0.48
C MET A 634 8.72 21.80 -1.01
N PHE A 635 8.89 20.98 -2.05
CA PHE A 635 7.77 20.19 -2.53
C PHE A 635 7.27 19.24 -1.44
N HIS A 636 5.96 19.21 -1.29
CA HIS A 636 5.25 18.21 -0.51
C HIS A 636 4.26 17.51 -1.41
N ASN A 637 4.03 16.22 -1.18
CA ASN A 637 3.18 15.32 -1.95
C ASN A 637 3.51 15.26 -3.46
N GLY A 638 2.85 14.36 -4.17
CA GLY A 638 3.00 14.16 -5.60
C GLY A 638 3.75 12.87 -5.93
N GLY A 639 3.67 12.42 -7.17
CA GLY A 639 4.09 11.10 -7.64
C GLY A 639 5.57 10.77 -7.49
N PRO A 640 5.93 9.49 -7.56
CA PRO A 640 7.32 9.07 -7.51
C PRO A 640 8.11 9.66 -8.66
N GLY A 641 9.34 10.07 -8.37
CA GLY A 641 10.38 9.77 -9.29
C GLY A 641 10.96 10.81 -10.18
N SER A 642 10.78 12.13 -10.08
CA SER A 642 11.78 12.99 -10.72
C SER A 642 12.90 13.36 -9.74
N ALA A 643 14.14 13.33 -10.20
CA ALA A 643 15.28 13.77 -9.41
C ALA A 643 15.11 15.22 -8.93
N LEU A 644 14.55 16.11 -9.77
CA LEU A 644 14.20 17.48 -9.39
C LEU A 644 13.37 17.51 -8.10
N ARG A 645 12.36 16.65 -8.06
CA ARG A 645 11.48 16.62 -6.91
C ARG A 645 12.15 16.07 -5.67
N THR A 646 12.92 14.97 -5.81
CA THR A 646 13.72 14.43 -4.69
C THR A 646 14.69 15.47 -4.15
N ALA A 647 15.33 16.24 -5.02
CA ALA A 647 16.29 17.28 -4.66
C ALA A 647 15.66 18.44 -3.88
N LEU A 648 14.41 18.81 -4.21
CA LEU A 648 13.75 20.03 -3.73
C LEU A 648 12.50 19.76 -2.85
N ALA A 649 12.31 18.51 -2.39
CA ALA A 649 11.19 18.13 -1.53
C ALA A 649 11.61 18.04 -0.06
N LEU A 650 10.60 17.93 0.82
CA LEU A 650 10.81 17.44 2.18
C LEU A 650 11.38 16.01 2.14
N PRO A 651 12.20 15.59 3.13
CA PRO A 651 12.70 14.22 3.20
C PRO A 651 11.56 13.22 3.27
N GLY A 652 11.46 12.32 2.29
CA GLY A 652 10.41 11.32 2.22
C GLY A 652 10.88 9.99 2.80
N ILE A 653 10.42 9.61 3.98
CA ILE A 653 10.73 8.32 4.60
C ILE A 653 10.14 7.19 3.76
N ARG A 654 10.97 6.18 3.51
CA ARG A 654 10.61 4.98 2.74
C ARG A 654 11.21 3.74 3.39
N PRO A 655 10.69 2.55 3.08
CA PRO A 655 11.38 1.32 3.46
C PRO A 655 12.82 1.31 2.96
N PRO A 656 13.75 0.71 3.71
CA PRO A 656 15.16 0.68 3.33
C PRO A 656 15.37 0.00 1.98
N ALA A 657 16.32 0.49 1.20
CA ALA A 657 16.75 -0.15 -0.04
C ALA A 657 17.64 -1.36 0.32
N LEU A 658 17.09 -2.57 0.22
CA LEU A 658 17.80 -3.79 0.60
C LEU A 658 18.53 -4.41 -0.59
N PRO A 659 19.72 -5.03 -0.39
CA PRO A 659 20.45 -5.70 -1.45
C PRO A 659 19.70 -6.95 -1.95
N LEU A 660 19.96 -7.32 -3.22
CA LEU A 660 19.40 -8.53 -3.82
C LEU A 660 20.20 -9.76 -3.40
N LEU A 661 20.01 -10.22 -2.16
CA LEU A 661 20.64 -11.43 -1.63
C LEU A 661 19.64 -12.59 -1.62
N PRO A 662 20.10 -13.86 -1.68
CA PRO A 662 19.22 -15.03 -1.61
C PRO A 662 18.38 -15.09 -0.34
N SER A 663 18.94 -14.63 0.79
CA SER A 663 18.21 -14.42 2.04
C SER A 663 18.64 -13.14 2.69
N LEU A 664 17.70 -12.48 3.37
CA LEU A 664 17.92 -11.28 4.15
C LEU A 664 17.48 -11.53 5.59
N PRO A 665 18.28 -11.13 6.59
CA PRO A 665 17.86 -11.22 7.98
C PRO A 665 16.66 -10.32 8.26
N ARG A 666 15.94 -10.57 9.35
CA ARG A 666 15.03 -9.59 9.94
C ARG A 666 15.86 -8.40 10.43
N LEU A 667 15.52 -7.21 9.99
CA LEU A 667 16.19 -5.98 10.44
C LEU A 667 15.41 -5.39 11.59
N THR A 668 16.08 -5.19 12.72
CA THR A 668 15.49 -4.58 13.91
C THR A 668 16.23 -3.31 14.31
N TRP A 669 15.56 -2.47 15.04
CA TRP A 669 16.14 -1.42 15.87
C TRP A 669 15.54 -1.59 17.26
N GLY A 670 16.31 -2.21 18.16
CA GLY A 670 15.76 -2.65 19.44
C GLY A 670 14.50 -3.52 19.25
N ASN A 671 13.38 -3.10 19.82
CA ASN A 671 12.10 -3.81 19.73
C ASN A 671 11.29 -3.54 18.44
N VAL A 672 11.82 -2.77 17.51
CA VAL A 672 11.09 -2.41 16.26
C VAL A 672 11.67 -3.15 15.07
N VAL A 673 10.85 -3.89 14.35
CA VAL A 673 11.19 -4.54 13.08
C VAL A 673 11.01 -3.56 11.94
N LEU A 674 12.11 -3.14 11.31
CA LEU A 674 12.13 -2.25 10.14
C LEU A 674 11.89 -3.02 8.84
N ALA A 675 12.37 -4.26 8.75
CA ALA A 675 12.13 -5.14 7.63
C ALA A 675 12.06 -6.58 8.10
N ARG A 676 11.08 -7.30 7.59
CA ARG A 676 10.87 -8.72 7.86
C ARG A 676 11.95 -9.57 7.19
N ARG A 677 12.26 -10.75 7.74
CA ARG A 677 13.13 -11.75 7.10
C ARG A 677 12.57 -12.10 5.73
N CYS A 678 13.46 -12.22 4.74
CA CYS A 678 13.07 -12.43 3.37
C CYS A 678 13.95 -13.47 2.69
N TRP A 679 13.37 -14.26 1.79
CA TRP A 679 14.05 -15.26 0.97
C TRP A 679 13.78 -15.01 -0.51
N ARG A 680 14.78 -15.20 -1.34
CA ARG A 680 14.68 -15.15 -2.81
C ARG A 680 15.21 -16.47 -3.37
N PRO A 681 14.45 -17.54 -3.24
CA PRO A 681 14.92 -18.88 -3.56
C PRO A 681 14.95 -19.20 -5.06
N GLY A 682 14.43 -18.32 -5.92
CA GLY A 682 14.43 -18.49 -7.37
C GLY A 682 13.79 -19.81 -7.81
N ARG A 683 14.39 -20.46 -8.82
CA ARG A 683 13.88 -21.71 -9.40
C ARG A 683 13.95 -22.89 -8.44
N ALA A 684 14.79 -22.84 -7.40
CA ALA A 684 14.89 -23.90 -6.41
C ALA A 684 13.55 -24.18 -5.70
N VAL A 685 12.69 -23.16 -5.55
CA VAL A 685 11.34 -23.31 -4.99
C VAL A 685 10.28 -23.39 -6.11
N SER A 686 10.41 -22.60 -7.19
CA SER A 686 9.37 -22.54 -8.24
C SER A 686 9.24 -23.85 -9.02
N ASP A 687 10.34 -24.52 -9.34
CA ASP A 687 10.32 -25.74 -10.15
C ASP A 687 9.67 -26.94 -9.44
N PRO A 688 10.03 -27.28 -8.17
CA PRO A 688 9.35 -28.34 -7.44
C PRO A 688 7.86 -28.12 -7.25
N LEU A 689 7.44 -26.89 -6.93
CA LEU A 689 6.03 -26.55 -6.75
C LEU A 689 5.24 -26.65 -8.04
N ARG A 690 5.81 -26.19 -9.15
CA ARG A 690 5.18 -26.32 -10.47
C ARG A 690 4.98 -27.78 -10.89
N HIS A 691 5.93 -28.64 -10.62
CA HIS A 691 5.80 -30.07 -10.89
C HIS A 691 4.71 -30.71 -10.03
N ALA A 692 4.59 -30.29 -8.77
CA ALA A 692 3.57 -30.83 -7.84
C ALA A 692 2.16 -30.32 -8.13
N SER A 693 2.00 -29.14 -8.75
CA SER A 693 0.70 -28.49 -8.93
C SER A 693 -0.32 -29.29 -9.77
N GLY A 694 0.15 -30.16 -10.64
CA GLY A 694 -0.70 -31.06 -11.44
C GLY A 694 -0.98 -32.43 -10.83
N SER A 695 -0.37 -32.76 -9.67
CA SER A 695 -0.34 -34.12 -9.12
C SER A 695 -1.26 -34.32 -7.89
N GLY A 696 -1.92 -33.28 -7.42
CA GLY A 696 -2.86 -33.32 -6.30
C GLY A 696 -2.31 -32.81 -4.97
N GLU A 697 -3.18 -32.77 -3.96
CA GLU A 697 -2.94 -32.12 -2.66
C GLU A 697 -1.81 -32.78 -1.86
N ARG A 698 -1.68 -34.12 -1.95
CA ARG A 698 -0.59 -34.86 -1.32
C ARG A 698 0.79 -34.41 -1.82
N ASP A 699 0.93 -34.30 -3.12
CA ASP A 699 2.22 -33.97 -3.73
C ASP A 699 2.57 -32.49 -3.51
N LEU A 700 1.57 -31.60 -3.43
CA LEU A 700 1.74 -30.21 -3.05
C LEU A 700 2.26 -30.09 -1.59
N LEU A 701 1.63 -30.80 -0.64
CA LEU A 701 2.07 -30.80 0.78
C LEU A 701 3.49 -31.37 0.91
N LEU A 702 3.77 -32.46 0.22
CA LEU A 702 5.11 -33.09 0.27
C LEU A 702 6.19 -32.21 -0.37
N ALA A 703 5.91 -31.58 -1.53
CA ALA A 703 6.83 -30.64 -2.14
C ALA A 703 7.10 -29.45 -1.21
N MET A 704 6.05 -28.92 -0.59
CA MET A 704 6.17 -27.80 0.37
C MET A 704 6.95 -28.18 1.62
N ALA A 705 6.75 -29.40 2.16
CA ALA A 705 7.49 -29.91 3.31
C ALA A 705 8.98 -30.02 3.00
N ARG A 706 9.35 -30.60 1.84
CA ARG A 706 10.74 -30.66 1.38
C ARG A 706 11.39 -29.31 1.19
N LEU A 707 10.65 -28.34 0.64
CA LEU A 707 11.15 -26.98 0.45
C LEU A 707 11.37 -26.24 1.77
N ARG A 708 10.47 -26.45 2.74
CA ARG A 708 10.65 -25.88 4.08
C ARG A 708 11.90 -26.41 4.74
N GLU A 709 12.13 -27.73 4.67
CA GLU A 709 13.32 -28.38 5.21
C GLU A 709 14.60 -27.88 4.53
N ALA A 710 14.60 -27.79 3.19
CA ALA A 710 15.77 -27.39 2.41
C ALA A 710 16.14 -25.91 2.54
N HIS A 711 15.19 -25.03 2.79
CA HIS A 711 15.40 -23.56 2.76
C HIS A 711 15.08 -22.85 4.09
N ASP A 712 14.86 -23.59 5.17
CA ASP A 712 14.48 -23.05 6.49
C ASP A 712 13.30 -22.06 6.38
N LEU A 713 12.25 -22.46 5.64
CA LEU A 713 11.09 -21.61 5.46
C LEU A 713 10.12 -21.75 6.65
N PRO A 714 9.54 -20.64 7.15
CA PRO A 714 8.58 -20.70 8.23
C PRO A 714 7.27 -21.36 7.79
N ARG A 715 6.42 -21.72 8.78
CA ARG A 715 5.08 -22.26 8.50
C ARG A 715 4.22 -21.30 7.68
N THR A 716 4.32 -20.01 7.96
CA THR A 716 3.53 -18.97 7.29
C THR A 716 4.43 -17.87 6.76
N PHE A 717 4.15 -17.40 5.56
CA PHE A 717 4.88 -16.33 4.92
C PHE A 717 4.02 -15.61 3.87
N PHE A 718 4.49 -14.45 3.40
CA PHE A 718 3.94 -13.77 2.23
C PHE A 718 4.82 -14.03 1.01
N ALA A 719 4.20 -14.32 -0.13
CA ALA A 719 4.88 -14.49 -1.41
C ALA A 719 4.51 -13.36 -2.37
N ALA A 720 5.49 -12.81 -3.08
CA ALA A 720 5.28 -11.74 -4.05
C ALA A 720 6.21 -11.88 -5.26
N GLY A 721 5.79 -11.32 -6.40
CA GLY A 721 6.61 -11.13 -7.59
C GLY A 721 7.08 -9.68 -7.74
N PRO A 722 7.98 -9.39 -8.71
CA PRO A 722 8.57 -8.06 -8.91
C PRO A 722 7.56 -7.01 -9.40
N SER A 723 6.43 -7.41 -9.97
CA SER A 723 5.42 -6.52 -10.57
C SER A 723 4.54 -5.75 -9.59
N GLY A 724 4.88 -5.70 -8.29
CA GLY A 724 4.11 -4.96 -7.29
C GLY A 724 2.69 -5.50 -7.03
N ARG A 725 2.36 -6.71 -7.52
CA ARG A 725 1.12 -7.39 -7.19
C ARG A 725 1.03 -7.60 -5.67
N ARG A 726 -0.17 -7.55 -5.14
CA ARG A 726 -0.42 -7.71 -3.70
C ARG A 726 0.15 -9.05 -3.24
N PRO A 727 0.98 -9.11 -2.19
CA PRO A 727 1.57 -10.36 -1.72
C PRO A 727 0.50 -11.40 -1.40
N LEU A 728 0.75 -12.68 -1.68
CA LEU A 728 -0.07 -13.82 -1.31
C LEU A 728 0.34 -14.30 0.09
N TYR A 729 -0.59 -14.40 1.03
CA TYR A 729 -0.35 -15.10 2.29
C TYR A 729 -0.39 -16.61 2.04
N VAL A 730 0.59 -17.32 2.56
CA VAL A 730 0.74 -18.77 2.45
C VAL A 730 0.84 -19.40 3.84
N ASP A 731 -0.09 -20.28 4.17
CA ASP A 731 0.10 -21.30 5.20
C ASP A 731 0.53 -22.59 4.49
N THR A 732 1.71 -23.08 4.82
CA THR A 732 2.31 -24.27 4.19
C THR A 732 1.55 -25.56 4.47
N ARG A 733 0.52 -25.50 5.30
CA ARG A 733 -0.41 -26.61 5.58
C ARG A 733 -1.68 -26.57 4.69
N ALA A 734 -1.87 -25.50 3.88
CA ALA A 734 -3.07 -25.31 3.07
C ALA A 734 -2.79 -25.61 1.60
N PRO A 735 -3.21 -26.77 1.05
CA PRO A 735 -2.95 -27.15 -0.33
C PRO A 735 -3.43 -26.11 -1.34
N SER A 736 -4.58 -25.47 -1.11
CA SER A 736 -5.12 -24.42 -1.96
C SER A 736 -4.22 -23.19 -2.03
N LEU A 737 -3.60 -22.77 -0.91
CA LEU A 737 -2.65 -21.65 -0.88
C LEU A 737 -1.29 -22.05 -1.48
N ILE A 738 -0.87 -23.34 -1.32
CA ILE A 738 0.34 -23.85 -1.98
C ILE A 738 0.13 -23.90 -3.50
N ALA A 739 -1.05 -24.25 -3.99
CA ALA A 739 -1.37 -24.23 -5.41
C ALA A 739 -1.30 -22.80 -6.00
N GLU A 740 -1.81 -21.80 -5.29
CA GLU A 740 -1.68 -20.39 -5.67
C GLU A 740 -0.23 -19.91 -5.63
N LEU A 741 0.56 -20.36 -4.64
CA LEU A 741 2.00 -20.10 -4.60
C LEU A 741 2.70 -20.73 -5.83
N ALA A 742 2.35 -21.95 -6.21
CA ALA A 742 2.90 -22.62 -7.38
C ALA A 742 2.57 -21.84 -8.68
N ALA A 743 1.33 -21.36 -8.81
CA ALA A 743 0.91 -20.53 -9.93
C ALA A 743 1.67 -19.19 -9.97
N LEU A 744 1.81 -18.51 -8.83
CA LEU A 744 2.61 -17.29 -8.73
C LEU A 744 4.07 -17.55 -9.08
N ALA A 745 4.68 -18.58 -8.50
CA ALA A 745 6.07 -18.96 -8.75
C ALA A 745 6.32 -19.28 -10.22
N GLY A 746 5.39 -19.99 -10.88
CA GLY A 746 5.43 -20.25 -12.33
C GLY A 746 5.37 -18.98 -13.18
N ALA A 747 4.60 -17.97 -12.74
CA ALA A 747 4.44 -16.71 -13.45
C ALA A 747 5.65 -15.76 -13.31
N VAL A 748 6.37 -15.80 -12.17
CA VAL A 748 7.43 -14.82 -11.86
C VAL A 748 8.83 -15.40 -11.89
N GLY A 749 8.98 -16.73 -11.88
CA GLY A 749 10.28 -17.42 -11.96
C GLY A 749 11.25 -16.95 -10.86
N ASP A 750 12.43 -16.49 -11.27
CA ASP A 750 13.48 -16.01 -10.37
C ASP A 750 13.12 -14.73 -9.59
N GLY A 751 12.04 -14.06 -9.98
CA GLY A 751 11.54 -12.88 -9.28
C GLY A 751 10.71 -13.18 -8.02
N LEU A 752 10.56 -14.45 -7.62
CA LEU A 752 9.81 -14.83 -6.42
C LEU A 752 10.52 -14.34 -5.16
N THR A 753 9.78 -13.63 -4.33
CA THR A 753 10.22 -13.18 -3.01
C THR A 753 9.27 -13.73 -1.95
N LEU A 754 9.82 -14.39 -0.93
CA LEU A 754 9.10 -14.85 0.25
C LEU A 754 9.48 -13.96 1.43
N THR A 755 8.50 -13.55 2.23
CA THR A 755 8.71 -12.69 3.40
C THR A 755 7.99 -13.31 4.59
N GLU A 756 8.63 -13.42 5.75
CA GLU A 756 8.00 -13.98 6.94
C GLU A 756 6.66 -13.29 7.26
N ALA A 757 5.69 -14.07 7.71
CA ALA A 757 4.43 -13.52 8.26
C ALA A 757 4.69 -13.11 9.72
N LEU A 758 4.90 -11.81 9.93
CA LEU A 758 5.09 -11.20 11.24
C LEU A 758 4.22 -9.94 11.34
N PRO A 759 3.29 -9.82 12.28
CA PRO A 759 2.90 -10.82 13.28
C PRO A 759 2.49 -12.16 12.66
N GLY A 760 2.82 -13.25 13.35
CA GLY A 760 2.32 -14.57 13.01
C GLY A 760 0.84 -14.71 13.38
N PRO A 761 0.17 -15.79 12.93
CA PRO A 761 -1.23 -16.01 13.27
C PRO A 761 -1.51 -16.09 14.77
N ASP A 762 -0.52 -16.51 15.55
CA ASP A 762 -0.63 -16.65 17.01
C ASP A 762 -0.32 -15.33 17.75
N ASP A 763 0.31 -14.38 17.05
CA ASP A 763 0.76 -13.08 17.59
C ASP A 763 -0.20 -11.92 17.23
N CYS A 764 -1.47 -12.21 17.00
CA CYS A 764 -2.48 -11.20 16.74
C CYS A 764 -3.28 -10.89 18.01
N TRP A 765 -3.02 -9.70 18.57
CA TRP A 765 -3.56 -9.27 19.87
C TRP A 765 -5.07 -9.00 19.87
N LEU A 766 -5.64 -8.58 18.74
CA LEU A 766 -7.06 -8.24 18.64
C LEU A 766 -7.90 -9.52 18.55
N ARG A 767 -8.82 -9.68 19.49
CA ARG A 767 -9.62 -10.91 19.62
C ARG A 767 -11.10 -10.61 19.87
N GLU A 768 -11.95 -11.51 19.40
CA GLU A 768 -13.39 -11.55 19.67
C GLU A 768 -13.84 -13.01 19.80
N GLY A 769 -14.35 -13.42 20.97
CA GLY A 769 -14.86 -14.78 21.16
C GLY A 769 -13.88 -15.89 20.79
N GLY A 770 -12.59 -15.70 21.00
CA GLY A 770 -11.53 -16.64 20.61
C GLY A 770 -11.03 -16.49 19.16
N LEU A 771 -11.71 -15.73 18.32
CA LEU A 771 -11.26 -15.37 16.96
C LEU A 771 -10.19 -14.29 16.99
N ARG A 772 -9.22 -14.35 16.09
CA ARG A 772 -8.08 -13.41 15.98
C ARG A 772 -8.16 -12.57 14.71
N PHE A 773 -7.75 -11.31 14.84
CA PHE A 773 -7.81 -10.37 13.74
C PHE A 773 -6.48 -9.64 13.56
N ALA A 774 -6.05 -9.49 12.32
CA ALA A 774 -4.94 -8.61 12.01
C ALA A 774 -5.36 -7.16 12.24
N ALA A 775 -4.53 -6.39 12.94
CA ALA A 775 -4.76 -4.98 13.22
C ALA A 775 -3.51 -4.16 12.94
N VAL A 776 -3.70 -2.93 12.46
CA VAL A 776 -2.63 -2.00 12.07
C VAL A 776 -2.93 -0.64 12.67
N LEU A 777 -1.95 -0.07 13.35
CA LEU A 777 -1.97 1.28 13.89
C LEU A 777 -1.33 2.23 12.87
N ARG A 778 -2.07 3.19 12.32
CA ARG A 778 -1.53 4.26 11.49
C ARG A 778 -1.12 5.43 12.39
N CYS A 779 0.15 5.44 12.76
CA CYS A 779 0.78 6.48 13.58
C CYS A 779 1.36 7.58 12.68
N VAL A 780 1.08 8.84 13.00
CA VAL A 780 1.67 9.99 12.33
C VAL A 780 2.83 10.52 13.18
N TYR A 781 3.99 10.60 12.55
CA TYR A 781 5.22 11.08 13.16
C TYR A 781 5.70 12.33 12.43
N LEU A 782 6.03 13.35 13.21
CA LEU A 782 6.53 14.62 12.75
C LEU A 782 7.84 14.95 13.47
N ARG A 783 8.79 15.53 12.75
CA ARG A 783 10.07 15.96 13.34
C ARG A 783 10.42 17.35 12.84
N PRO A 784 10.65 18.32 13.74
CA PRO A 784 11.17 19.64 13.38
C PRO A 784 12.54 19.56 12.70
N ALA A 785 12.88 20.57 11.95
CA ALA A 785 14.20 20.72 11.37
C ALA A 785 15.30 20.78 12.44
N ALA A 786 16.45 20.15 12.16
CA ALA A 786 17.60 20.27 13.05
C ALA A 786 18.39 21.60 12.85
N GLY A 787 18.14 22.29 11.74
CA GLY A 787 18.81 23.54 11.38
C GLY A 787 17.93 24.46 10.54
N PRO A 788 18.40 25.68 10.23
CA PRO A 788 17.66 26.61 9.38
C PRO A 788 17.56 26.07 7.95
N CYS A 789 16.56 26.55 7.20
CA CYS A 789 16.42 26.23 5.80
C CYS A 789 17.73 26.58 5.05
N PRO A 790 18.29 25.64 4.24
CA PRO A 790 19.49 25.91 3.46
C PRO A 790 19.30 27.16 2.59
N SER A 791 20.08 28.19 2.83
CA SER A 791 20.10 29.38 1.99
C SER A 791 21.43 29.41 1.25
N PRO A 792 21.45 29.53 -0.09
CA PRO A 792 22.65 29.86 -0.81
C PRO A 792 23.15 31.19 -0.26
N ARG A 793 24.43 31.28 0.08
CA ARG A 793 25.04 32.54 0.49
C ARG A 793 24.86 33.53 -0.66
N THR A 794 24.05 34.54 -0.46
CA THR A 794 24.10 35.75 -1.27
C THR A 794 25.47 36.37 -0.99
N GLU A 795 26.42 36.24 -1.87
CA GLU A 795 27.52 37.18 -1.91
C GLU A 795 26.89 38.53 -2.19
N GLU A 796 26.80 39.37 -1.17
CA GLU A 796 26.61 40.80 -1.33
C GLU A 796 27.79 41.27 -2.19
N ARG A 797 27.52 41.53 -3.46
CA ARG A 797 28.45 42.34 -4.27
C ARG A 797 28.42 43.73 -3.67
N GLY A 798 29.49 44.04 -2.87
CA GLY A 798 29.86 45.39 -2.55
C GLY A 798 30.34 46.17 -3.77
#